data_cf9433fa6b624631bebcc7e55ee2316c
#
_entry.id   cf9433fa6b624631bebcc7e55ee2316c
#
_cell.length_a   1.000
_cell.length_b   1.000
_cell.length_c   1.000
_cell.angle_alpha   90.00
_cell.angle_beta   90.00
_cell.angle_gamma   90.00
#
_symmetry.space_group_name_H-M   'P 1'
#
loop_
_entity.id
_entity.type
_entity.pdbx_description
1 polymer ?
#
loop_
_entity_poly.entity_id
_entity_poly.type
_entity_poly.pdbx_seq_one_letter_code
_entity_poly.pdbx_strand_id
1 'polypeptide(L)'
;MERQRVFYVTINARPLILRMNANGHRLTAGAALAIAVALLSCAATGFGAEPDFAREIRPLLAHYCFDCHGAKKAKGDVNFERLSNPLAMPARKLWSEAHSQIRHDEMPPHDKPQPTAAERERLLAWLESAVERIDATAPPNAGRPVLRRLTRYEYRRTMRDLMGVEFDFQFDPTTDFPADGSDAGFDTNGAVLGVSPIHIEQYLQAAERIVNRAIVSDGLDGPRTWRWEAAELATGGGAKLDAGRAFFTAPGRLTREVRIEQAGEYSLRAMVRSADDNKMKAQLALVADAKEEKFTLTRNGKEVRTDRKIKLPAGRVQVGIAYLYEQQEKANAAAEGPMQGEISVDSIELTGPLNLSADALPESHRRVFAGIRPTAERTRQQAAKEVIAKFGARAFRRPLTADEVKHYAGIFAAMDAPEVSFERAMKPALLALLVSPHFLYRVEPDRAARSADGGYSLDGYELASRLSYFLWSSMPDDELFAAAASGKLTDDAELTRQTHRMLADPRASALAQNFATQWLGIRSVENFQPEKKRFGELGTALRNAVLQEPVLIFQDILDRDLSLLALIDADFTFANEDLGKLYKLTLPPLPDEQQKKEGERRKMRRIPLPPDAHRGGVMTTAAVLMASSHPTHTSLVKRGKWVLDNFLGTPPPPPSPNVPALPDRAESGEKLTMRQQVEQHRADPNCAACHKRMDPIGFALENFDAIGRWRDKDESKQTIDATATLPDGTTVNGPDELKQLLLARKDDFTRCLAEKLLTYSLGRTPEPYDLRAVKRISTATARDGYKLTTLITEIVKSYPFRNRALVPSNLHPTSK
;
A
#
# COMPACT_ATOMS: atom_id res chain seq x y z
N MET A 1 3.32 -67.11 -12.21
CA MET A 1 3.26 -65.70 -12.60
C MET A 1 1.93 -65.41 -13.25
N GLU A 2 0.90 -65.13 -12.45
CA GLU A 2 -0.43 -64.82 -12.94
C GLU A 2 -0.54 -63.33 -13.22
N ARG A 3 -0.91 -62.97 -14.42
CA ARG A 3 -1.15 -61.59 -14.83
C ARG A 3 -2.51 -61.16 -14.31
N GLN A 4 -2.57 -60.29 -13.32
CA GLN A 4 -3.78 -59.53 -12.94
C GLN A 4 -4.12 -58.50 -14.04
N ARG A 5 -5.33 -58.55 -14.58
CA ARG A 5 -5.88 -57.55 -15.48
C ARG A 5 -6.54 -56.45 -14.65
N VAL A 6 -6.07 -55.24 -14.78
CA VAL A 6 -6.67 -54.04 -14.17
C VAL A 6 -7.49 -53.29 -15.20
N PHE A 7 -8.76 -53.08 -14.91
CA PHE A 7 -9.63 -52.24 -15.72
C PHE A 7 -9.82 -50.87 -15.05
N TYR A 8 -9.61 -49.82 -15.80
CA TYR A 8 -9.89 -48.44 -15.35
C TYR A 8 -11.24 -47.99 -15.87
N VAL A 9 -12.10 -47.59 -14.94
CA VAL A 9 -13.36 -46.89 -15.28
C VAL A 9 -13.28 -45.53 -14.67
N THR A 10 -13.37 -44.48 -15.48
CA THR A 10 -13.31 -43.09 -15.02
C THR A 10 -14.75 -42.52 -14.93
N ILE A 11 -15.19 -42.18 -13.73
CA ILE A 11 -16.44 -41.46 -13.50
C ILE A 11 -16.09 -40.18 -12.74
N ASN A 12 -16.44 -39.03 -13.28
CA ASN A 12 -16.22 -37.69 -12.70
C ASN A 12 -14.77 -37.40 -12.27
N ALA A 13 -13.78 -37.67 -13.16
CA ALA A 13 -12.37 -37.34 -12.98
C ALA A 13 -11.65 -38.01 -11.77
N ARG A 14 -12.21 -39.07 -11.20
CA ARG A 14 -11.52 -39.89 -10.19
C ARG A 14 -11.39 -41.32 -10.63
N PRO A 15 -10.19 -41.94 -10.58
CA PRO A 15 -10.01 -43.36 -10.91
C PRO A 15 -10.52 -44.23 -9.77
N LEU A 16 -11.50 -45.09 -10.06
CA LEU A 16 -11.95 -46.13 -9.15
C LEU A 16 -11.14 -47.42 -9.46
N ILE A 17 -10.36 -47.88 -8.52
CA ILE A 17 -9.57 -49.12 -8.66
C ILE A 17 -10.42 -50.26 -8.10
N LEU A 18 -10.96 -51.11 -8.97
CA LEU A 18 -11.64 -52.34 -8.57
C LEU A 18 -10.63 -53.51 -8.63
N ARG A 19 -10.28 -54.04 -7.46
CA ARG A 19 -9.53 -55.29 -7.37
C ARG A 19 -10.47 -56.51 -7.32
N MET A 20 -10.45 -57.35 -8.31
CA MET A 20 -11.20 -58.62 -8.32
C MET A 20 -10.29 -59.75 -7.92
N ASN A 21 -10.72 -60.54 -6.93
CA ASN A 21 -10.06 -61.78 -6.53
C ASN A 21 -10.44 -62.91 -7.48
N ALA A 22 -9.50 -63.82 -7.68
CA ALA A 22 -9.52 -64.90 -8.71
C ALA A 22 -10.47 -66.08 -8.45
N ASN A 23 -11.64 -65.91 -7.86
CA ASN A 23 -12.63 -66.98 -7.77
C ASN A 23 -13.88 -66.60 -8.60
N GLY A 24 -13.94 -67.22 -9.77
CA GLY A 24 -14.87 -66.94 -10.84
C GLY A 24 -16.34 -67.23 -10.54
N HIS A 25 -17.11 -66.17 -10.33
CA HIS A 25 -18.53 -66.21 -10.68
C HIS A 25 -18.79 -65.21 -11.81
N ARG A 26 -19.23 -65.68 -12.93
CA ARG A 26 -19.65 -64.85 -14.07
C ARG A 26 -20.91 -64.15 -13.69
N LEU A 27 -20.77 -62.82 -13.40
CA LEU A 27 -21.91 -61.91 -13.41
C LEU A 27 -22.43 -61.81 -14.84
N THR A 28 -23.68 -62.23 -15.07
CA THR A 28 -24.34 -62.11 -16.35
C THR A 28 -24.46 -60.68 -16.78
N ALA A 29 -24.34 -60.38 -18.06
CA ALA A 29 -24.46 -58.98 -18.60
C ALA A 29 -25.72 -58.22 -18.15
N GLY A 30 -26.75 -58.93 -17.69
CA GLY A 30 -27.96 -58.37 -17.12
C GLY A 30 -27.75 -57.75 -15.73
N ALA A 31 -26.88 -58.33 -14.86
CA ALA A 31 -26.61 -57.80 -13.54
C ALA A 31 -25.76 -56.51 -13.60
N ALA A 32 -24.81 -56.44 -14.51
CA ALA A 32 -24.00 -55.25 -14.74
C ALA A 32 -24.83 -54.10 -15.34
N LEU A 33 -25.78 -54.40 -16.20
CA LEU A 33 -26.74 -53.41 -16.75
C LEU A 33 -27.73 -52.93 -15.67
N ALA A 34 -28.20 -53.81 -14.79
CA ALA A 34 -29.12 -53.44 -13.70
C ALA A 34 -28.46 -52.56 -12.65
N ILE A 35 -27.17 -52.80 -12.34
CA ILE A 35 -26.38 -51.94 -11.43
C ILE A 35 -26.07 -50.60 -12.11
N ALA A 36 -25.75 -50.58 -13.40
CA ALA A 36 -25.56 -49.33 -14.16
C ALA A 36 -26.87 -48.51 -14.27
N VAL A 37 -28.01 -49.18 -14.51
CA VAL A 37 -29.33 -48.53 -14.54
C VAL A 37 -29.77 -48.04 -13.15
N ALA A 38 -29.48 -48.80 -12.08
CA ALA A 38 -29.75 -48.35 -10.70
C ALA A 38 -28.86 -47.21 -10.29
N LEU A 39 -27.58 -47.19 -10.68
CA LEU A 39 -26.66 -46.04 -10.45
C LEU A 39 -27.02 -44.83 -11.30
N LEU A 40 -27.50 -44.98 -12.52
CA LEU A 40 -28.05 -43.91 -13.34
C LEU A 40 -29.39 -43.38 -12.78
N SER A 41 -30.25 -44.23 -12.22
CA SER A 41 -31.50 -43.81 -11.60
C SER A 41 -31.30 -43.10 -10.26
N CYS A 42 -30.30 -43.47 -9.47
CA CYS A 42 -29.88 -42.72 -8.28
C CYS A 42 -29.21 -41.37 -8.61
N ALA A 43 -28.53 -41.25 -9.75
CA ALA A 43 -27.96 -39.99 -10.20
C ALA A 43 -29.02 -39.02 -10.76
N ALA A 44 -30.16 -39.52 -11.22
CA ALA A 44 -31.28 -38.73 -11.77
C ALA A 44 -32.24 -38.19 -10.68
N THR A 45 -32.19 -38.66 -9.43
CA THR A 45 -33.08 -38.22 -8.36
C THR A 45 -32.50 -37.09 -7.48
N GLY A 46 -31.35 -36.53 -7.84
CA GLY A 46 -30.62 -35.53 -7.04
C GLY A 46 -30.72 -34.07 -7.55
N PHE A 47 -31.26 -33.80 -8.73
CA PHE A 47 -31.57 -32.43 -9.17
C PHE A 47 -33.11 -32.27 -9.13
N GLY A 48 -33.61 -31.76 -8.03
CA GLY A 48 -35.00 -31.25 -7.99
C GLY A 48 -35.20 -30.24 -9.11
N ALA A 49 -36.31 -30.35 -9.84
CA ALA A 49 -36.65 -29.35 -10.87
C ALA A 49 -36.62 -27.97 -10.21
N GLU A 50 -35.97 -27.01 -10.88
CA GLU A 50 -35.86 -25.63 -10.37
C GLU A 50 -37.28 -25.09 -10.08
N PRO A 51 -37.50 -24.43 -8.92
CA PRO A 51 -38.81 -23.93 -8.55
C PRO A 51 -39.34 -22.92 -9.59
N ASP A 52 -40.59 -23.12 -10.05
CA ASP A 52 -41.24 -22.20 -10.97
C ASP A 52 -41.57 -20.87 -10.29
N PHE A 53 -41.14 -19.76 -10.92
CA PHE A 53 -41.36 -18.43 -10.31
C PHE A 53 -42.83 -18.14 -10.07
N ALA A 54 -43.69 -18.38 -11.07
CA ALA A 54 -45.09 -18.00 -11.01
C ALA A 54 -45.89 -18.89 -10.06
N ARG A 55 -45.56 -20.18 -10.02
CA ARG A 55 -46.33 -21.19 -9.26
C ARG A 55 -45.80 -21.39 -7.83
N GLU A 56 -44.51 -21.25 -7.59
CA GLU A 56 -43.89 -21.61 -6.33
C GLU A 56 -43.29 -20.42 -5.59
N ILE A 57 -42.60 -19.51 -6.30
CA ILE A 57 -41.86 -18.43 -5.64
C ILE A 57 -42.73 -17.19 -5.44
N ARG A 58 -43.45 -16.76 -6.46
CA ARG A 58 -44.33 -15.58 -6.37
C ARG A 58 -45.38 -15.68 -5.27
N PRO A 59 -46.02 -16.85 -4.98
CA PRO A 59 -46.89 -17.01 -3.84
C PRO A 59 -46.19 -16.81 -2.49
N LEU A 60 -44.93 -17.29 -2.35
CA LEU A 60 -44.16 -17.08 -1.13
C LEU A 60 -43.82 -15.59 -0.93
N LEU A 61 -43.37 -14.91 -2.00
CA LEU A 61 -43.13 -13.46 -1.97
C LEU A 61 -44.43 -12.68 -1.67
N ALA A 62 -45.55 -13.10 -2.20
CA ALA A 62 -46.84 -12.48 -1.91
C ALA A 62 -47.24 -12.63 -0.45
N HIS A 63 -47.00 -13.80 0.14
CA HIS A 63 -47.37 -14.08 1.54
C HIS A 63 -46.42 -13.37 2.53
N TYR A 64 -45.13 -13.35 2.30
CA TYR A 64 -44.12 -12.87 3.25
C TYR A 64 -43.61 -11.46 3.00
N CYS A 65 -43.70 -10.94 1.74
CA CYS A 65 -42.99 -9.73 1.35
C CYS A 65 -43.88 -8.59 0.83
N PHE A 66 -45.02 -8.87 0.13
CA PHE A 66 -45.80 -7.85 -0.57
C PHE A 66 -46.49 -6.84 0.37
N ASP A 67 -46.80 -7.19 1.59
CA ASP A 67 -47.35 -6.24 2.56
C ASP A 67 -46.45 -5.02 2.82
N CYS A 68 -45.17 -5.20 2.70
CA CYS A 68 -44.17 -4.14 2.87
C CYS A 68 -43.48 -3.73 1.57
N HIS A 69 -43.37 -4.67 0.61
CA HIS A 69 -42.65 -4.51 -0.65
C HIS A 69 -43.51 -4.76 -1.88
N GLY A 70 -44.74 -4.29 -1.85
CA GLY A 70 -45.75 -4.45 -2.92
C GLY A 70 -46.22 -3.11 -3.51
N ALA A 71 -47.28 -3.15 -4.29
CA ALA A 71 -47.77 -1.97 -5.02
C ALA A 71 -48.33 -0.88 -4.11
N LYS A 72 -48.91 -1.27 -2.94
CA LYS A 72 -49.51 -0.32 -1.97
C LYS A 72 -48.43 0.32 -1.07
N LYS A 73 -47.34 -0.39 -0.85
CA LYS A 73 -46.26 0.03 0.05
C LYS A 73 -44.95 -0.53 -0.45
N ALA A 74 -43.99 0.37 -0.76
CA ALA A 74 -42.65 0.01 -1.25
C ALA A 74 -41.59 0.48 -0.27
N LYS A 75 -41.50 -0.21 0.89
CA LYS A 75 -40.46 0.13 1.88
C LYS A 75 -39.07 -0.06 1.29
N GLY A 76 -38.20 0.92 1.51
CA GLY A 76 -36.83 0.91 0.96
C GLY A 76 -36.79 0.92 -0.58
N ASP A 77 -37.83 1.48 -1.23
CA ASP A 77 -37.99 1.54 -2.67
C ASP A 77 -38.05 0.17 -3.38
N VAL A 78 -38.28 -0.89 -2.63
CA VAL A 78 -38.38 -2.27 -3.10
C VAL A 78 -39.83 -2.61 -3.38
N ASN A 79 -40.11 -3.09 -4.62
CA ASN A 79 -41.43 -3.53 -5.04
C ASN A 79 -41.35 -4.82 -5.86
N PHE A 80 -41.62 -5.97 -5.25
CA PHE A 80 -41.57 -7.28 -5.89
C PHE A 80 -42.81 -7.52 -6.80
N GLU A 81 -43.93 -6.84 -6.55
CA GLU A 81 -45.20 -7.07 -7.26
C GLU A 81 -45.14 -6.52 -8.68
N ARG A 82 -44.38 -5.44 -8.93
CA ARG A 82 -44.23 -4.79 -10.23
C ARG A 82 -43.23 -5.46 -11.16
N LEU A 83 -42.60 -6.54 -10.77
CA LEU A 83 -41.62 -7.23 -11.60
C LEU A 83 -42.32 -7.98 -12.75
N SER A 84 -42.33 -7.40 -13.95
CA SER A 84 -42.88 -8.02 -15.17
C SER A 84 -42.00 -9.16 -15.70
N ASN A 85 -40.66 -9.04 -15.56
CA ASN A 85 -39.70 -10.08 -15.92
C ASN A 85 -38.72 -10.30 -14.77
N PRO A 86 -38.87 -11.40 -13.99
CA PRO A 86 -38.00 -11.69 -12.85
C PRO A 86 -36.56 -12.03 -13.22
N LEU A 87 -36.27 -12.35 -14.48
CA LEU A 87 -34.93 -12.69 -14.96
C LEU A 87 -34.32 -11.57 -15.82
N ALA A 88 -34.87 -10.37 -15.77
CA ALA A 88 -34.27 -9.22 -16.42
C ALA A 88 -33.18 -8.58 -15.56
N MET A 89 -32.18 -7.97 -16.20
CA MET A 89 -31.01 -7.32 -15.54
C MET A 89 -31.41 -6.34 -14.42
N PRO A 90 -32.46 -5.52 -14.50
CA PRO A 90 -32.91 -4.65 -13.43
C PRO A 90 -33.29 -5.39 -12.14
N ALA A 91 -33.77 -6.65 -12.25
CA ALA A 91 -34.13 -7.45 -11.08
C ALA A 91 -32.92 -8.07 -10.34
N ARG A 92 -31.76 -8.11 -10.98
CA ARG A 92 -30.56 -8.77 -10.43
C ARG A 92 -30.15 -8.25 -9.05
N LYS A 93 -30.03 -6.93 -8.92
CA LYS A 93 -29.67 -6.29 -7.66
C LYS A 93 -30.69 -6.63 -6.57
N LEU A 94 -31.96 -6.51 -6.93
CA LEU A 94 -33.07 -6.79 -6.02
C LEU A 94 -33.03 -8.24 -5.51
N TRP A 95 -32.77 -9.22 -6.39
CA TRP A 95 -32.69 -10.63 -5.99
C TRP A 95 -31.45 -10.93 -5.16
N SER A 96 -30.31 -10.30 -5.46
CA SER A 96 -29.09 -10.46 -4.67
C SER A 96 -29.26 -9.90 -3.24
N GLU A 97 -29.91 -8.73 -3.11
CA GLU A 97 -30.21 -8.12 -1.83
C GLU A 97 -31.25 -8.95 -1.06
N ALA A 98 -32.33 -9.39 -1.71
CA ALA A 98 -33.33 -10.26 -1.11
C ALA A 98 -32.73 -11.58 -0.60
N HIS A 99 -31.84 -12.21 -1.40
CA HIS A 99 -31.12 -13.41 -1.00
C HIS A 99 -30.28 -13.16 0.27
N SER A 100 -29.52 -12.07 0.30
CA SER A 100 -28.70 -11.71 1.45
C SER A 100 -29.55 -11.48 2.70
N GLN A 101 -30.62 -10.72 2.59
CA GLN A 101 -31.51 -10.39 3.70
C GLN A 101 -32.21 -11.64 4.29
N ILE A 102 -32.69 -12.55 3.41
CA ILE A 102 -33.33 -13.80 3.83
C ILE A 102 -32.30 -14.76 4.45
N ARG A 103 -31.11 -14.86 3.83
CA ARG A 103 -30.03 -15.73 4.32
C ARG A 103 -29.54 -15.36 5.72
N HIS A 104 -29.56 -14.06 6.03
CA HIS A 104 -29.10 -13.55 7.33
C HIS A 104 -30.23 -13.29 8.33
N ASP A 105 -31.44 -13.83 8.09
CA ASP A 105 -32.61 -13.64 8.94
C ASP A 105 -33.05 -12.18 9.16
N GLU A 106 -32.72 -11.29 8.23
CA GLU A 106 -33.13 -9.89 8.28
C GLU A 106 -34.55 -9.66 7.72
N MET A 107 -34.96 -10.54 6.83
CA MET A 107 -36.29 -10.50 6.21
C MET A 107 -36.90 -11.89 6.12
N PRO A 108 -38.25 -12.00 6.39
CA PRO A 108 -39.14 -10.98 6.94
C PRO A 108 -38.75 -10.54 8.36
N PRO A 109 -39.13 -9.30 8.81
CA PRO A 109 -38.89 -8.91 10.20
C PRO A 109 -39.49 -9.92 11.19
N HIS A 110 -38.83 -10.15 12.32
CA HIS A 110 -39.22 -11.22 13.27
C HIS A 110 -40.64 -11.09 13.86
N ASP A 111 -41.22 -9.88 13.85
CA ASP A 111 -42.62 -9.61 14.27
C ASP A 111 -43.65 -9.96 13.18
N LYS A 112 -43.21 -10.45 12.03
CA LYS A 112 -44.02 -10.84 10.88
C LYS A 112 -44.03 -12.36 10.69
N PRO A 113 -44.97 -12.90 9.90
CA PRO A 113 -44.95 -14.31 9.53
C PRO A 113 -43.62 -14.72 8.93
N GLN A 114 -43.06 -15.82 9.39
CA GLN A 114 -41.78 -16.34 8.96
C GLN A 114 -41.94 -17.52 8.00
N PRO A 115 -41.14 -17.65 6.92
CA PRO A 115 -41.16 -18.84 6.09
C PRO A 115 -40.66 -20.05 6.89
N THR A 116 -41.27 -21.20 6.66
CA THR A 116 -40.75 -22.47 7.16
C THR A 116 -39.33 -22.72 6.60
N ALA A 117 -38.58 -23.61 7.28
CA ALA A 117 -37.22 -23.93 6.82
C ALA A 117 -37.19 -24.37 5.35
N ALA A 118 -38.15 -25.20 4.93
CA ALA A 118 -38.26 -25.67 3.55
C ALA A 118 -38.66 -24.56 2.55
N GLU A 119 -39.48 -23.59 2.93
CA GLU A 119 -39.85 -22.46 2.10
C GLU A 119 -38.70 -21.49 2.00
N ARG A 120 -37.95 -21.24 3.08
CA ARG A 120 -36.75 -20.42 3.11
C ARG A 120 -35.68 -20.99 2.18
N GLU A 121 -35.40 -22.29 2.30
CA GLU A 121 -34.42 -22.95 1.43
C GLU A 121 -34.83 -22.85 -0.06
N ARG A 122 -36.12 -23.04 -0.35
CA ARG A 122 -36.66 -22.88 -1.71
C ARG A 122 -36.51 -21.46 -2.24
N LEU A 123 -36.79 -20.44 -1.42
CA LEU A 123 -36.60 -19.05 -1.77
C LEU A 123 -35.13 -18.74 -2.06
N LEU A 124 -34.22 -19.17 -1.16
CA LEU A 124 -32.79 -18.94 -1.31
C LEU A 124 -32.23 -19.62 -2.57
N ALA A 125 -32.58 -20.89 -2.81
CA ALA A 125 -32.13 -21.63 -3.99
C ALA A 125 -32.62 -20.96 -5.27
N TRP A 126 -33.87 -20.54 -5.33
CA TRP A 126 -34.38 -19.84 -6.51
C TRP A 126 -33.74 -18.48 -6.71
N LEU A 127 -33.58 -17.67 -5.66
CA LEU A 127 -32.95 -16.34 -5.74
C LEU A 127 -31.51 -16.44 -6.26
N GLU A 128 -30.75 -17.43 -5.77
CA GLU A 128 -29.39 -17.70 -6.24
C GLU A 128 -29.38 -18.08 -7.72
N SER A 129 -30.23 -19.05 -8.11
CA SER A 129 -30.38 -19.47 -9.51
C SER A 129 -30.81 -18.31 -10.41
N ALA A 130 -31.76 -17.48 -9.99
CA ALA A 130 -32.22 -16.32 -10.75
C ALA A 130 -31.08 -15.32 -11.04
N VAL A 131 -30.26 -15.01 -10.03
CA VAL A 131 -29.08 -14.16 -10.20
C VAL A 131 -28.10 -14.80 -11.18
N GLU A 132 -27.81 -16.10 -11.07
CA GLU A 132 -26.93 -16.82 -11.99
C GLU A 132 -27.43 -16.79 -13.44
N ARG A 133 -28.72 -17.00 -13.65
CA ARG A 133 -29.36 -16.96 -14.98
C ARG A 133 -29.31 -15.58 -15.60
N ILE A 134 -29.58 -14.53 -14.81
CA ILE A 134 -29.43 -13.14 -15.26
C ILE A 134 -27.97 -12.89 -15.66
N ASP A 135 -27.04 -13.28 -14.82
CA ASP A 135 -25.60 -13.10 -15.08
C ASP A 135 -25.12 -13.90 -16.30
N ALA A 136 -25.65 -15.10 -16.53
CA ALA A 136 -25.29 -15.92 -17.69
C ALA A 136 -25.76 -15.31 -19.02
N THR A 137 -26.86 -14.58 -19.01
CA THR A 137 -27.45 -13.95 -20.22
C THR A 137 -27.03 -12.51 -20.44
N ALA A 138 -26.54 -11.84 -19.37
CA ALA A 138 -26.08 -10.47 -19.44
C ALA A 138 -24.74 -10.37 -20.20
N PRO A 139 -24.56 -9.38 -21.06
CA PRO A 139 -23.26 -9.11 -21.66
C PRO A 139 -22.26 -8.74 -20.57
N PRO A 140 -20.97 -9.11 -20.73
CA PRO A 140 -19.93 -8.70 -19.82
C PRO A 140 -19.86 -7.17 -19.72
N ASN A 141 -19.71 -6.63 -18.52
CA ASN A 141 -19.55 -5.20 -18.29
C ASN A 141 -18.29 -4.94 -17.44
N ALA A 142 -17.39 -4.13 -17.95
CA ALA A 142 -16.14 -3.77 -17.27
C ALA A 142 -16.32 -2.62 -16.27
N GLY A 143 -17.52 -2.04 -16.21
CA GLY A 143 -17.79 -0.92 -15.32
C GLY A 143 -17.28 0.42 -15.84
N ARG A 144 -17.68 1.48 -15.14
CA ARG A 144 -17.24 2.84 -15.47
C ARG A 144 -15.73 2.97 -15.30
N PRO A 145 -15.04 3.57 -16.27
CA PRO A 145 -13.65 3.96 -16.08
C PRO A 145 -13.57 5.07 -15.03
N VAL A 146 -12.57 4.96 -14.17
CA VAL A 146 -12.32 5.98 -13.16
C VAL A 146 -10.96 6.60 -13.44
N LEU A 147 -10.95 7.88 -13.79
CA LEU A 147 -9.72 8.65 -13.87
C LEU A 147 -9.27 8.96 -12.44
N ARG A 148 -8.16 8.38 -12.01
CA ARG A 148 -7.61 8.60 -10.69
C ARG A 148 -6.16 9.08 -10.73
N ARG A 149 -5.83 10.06 -9.88
CA ARG A 149 -4.44 10.44 -9.66
C ARG A 149 -3.71 9.38 -8.82
N LEU A 150 -2.42 9.44 -8.83
CA LEU A 150 -1.61 8.67 -7.89
C LEU A 150 -1.92 9.12 -6.46
N THR A 151 -2.07 8.16 -5.54
CA THR A 151 -2.11 8.46 -4.11
C THR A 151 -0.73 8.93 -3.65
N ARG A 152 -0.63 9.55 -2.47
CA ARG A 152 0.66 9.91 -1.88
C ARG A 152 1.61 8.71 -1.80
N TYR A 153 1.09 7.55 -1.43
CA TYR A 153 1.88 6.31 -1.35
C TYR A 153 2.38 5.86 -2.72
N GLU A 154 1.52 5.85 -3.74
CA GLU A 154 1.87 5.50 -5.12
C GLU A 154 2.84 6.50 -5.74
N TYR A 155 2.63 7.81 -5.55
CA TYR A 155 3.53 8.86 -6.02
C TYR A 155 4.94 8.66 -5.45
N ARG A 156 5.05 8.47 -4.12
CA ARG A 156 6.33 8.24 -3.44
C ARG A 156 7.09 7.05 -4.01
N ARG A 157 6.42 5.91 -4.18
CA ARG A 157 7.04 4.69 -4.73
C ARG A 157 7.38 4.85 -6.21
N THR A 158 6.49 5.46 -6.99
CA THR A 158 6.74 5.74 -8.41
C THR A 158 7.96 6.65 -8.59
N MET A 159 8.07 7.72 -7.81
CA MET A 159 9.21 8.64 -7.89
C MET A 159 10.52 7.96 -7.46
N ARG A 160 10.49 7.13 -6.42
CA ARG A 160 11.66 6.32 -6.03
C ARG A 160 12.12 5.43 -7.19
N ASP A 161 11.20 4.68 -7.79
CA ASP A 161 11.53 3.70 -8.83
C ASP A 161 11.89 4.37 -10.16
N LEU A 162 11.31 5.53 -10.46
CA LEU A 162 11.61 6.31 -11.68
C LEU A 162 12.93 7.07 -11.58
N MET A 163 13.14 7.74 -10.44
CA MET A 163 14.27 8.66 -10.27
C MET A 163 15.46 8.02 -9.54
N GLY A 164 15.29 6.85 -8.89
CA GLY A 164 16.35 6.23 -8.09
C GLY A 164 16.71 7.02 -6.83
N VAL A 165 15.76 7.73 -6.24
CA VAL A 165 15.94 8.52 -5.03
C VAL A 165 15.21 7.85 -3.88
N GLU A 166 15.93 7.49 -2.81
CA GLU A 166 15.31 6.96 -1.60
C GLU A 166 14.68 8.08 -0.76
N PHE A 167 13.56 7.76 -0.14
CA PHE A 167 12.82 8.64 0.76
C PHE A 167 12.92 8.12 2.18
N ASP A 168 13.42 8.98 3.07
CA ASP A 168 13.58 8.69 4.49
C ASP A 168 13.08 9.88 5.34
N PHE A 169 13.35 9.85 6.65
CA PHE A 169 12.95 10.93 7.57
C PHE A 169 13.67 12.26 7.30
N GLN A 170 14.82 12.25 6.62
CA GLN A 170 15.57 13.47 6.25
C GLN A 170 15.12 14.05 4.91
N PHE A 171 14.64 13.19 4.00
CA PHE A 171 14.21 13.59 2.69
C PHE A 171 12.93 12.85 2.27
N ASP A 172 11.80 13.41 2.61
CA ASP A 172 10.49 13.02 2.06
C ASP A 172 9.74 14.26 1.55
N PRO A 173 9.85 14.57 0.25
CA PRO A 173 9.20 15.75 -0.33
C PRO A 173 7.67 15.63 -0.40
N THR A 174 7.09 14.49 -0.01
CA THR A 174 5.63 14.27 0.01
C THR A 174 5.01 14.53 1.38
N THR A 175 5.80 14.96 2.37
CA THR A 175 5.33 15.16 3.76
C THR A 175 4.17 16.15 3.83
N ASP A 176 4.23 17.21 3.02
CA ASP A 176 3.25 18.29 3.00
C ASP A 176 2.05 18.04 2.06
N PHE A 177 1.98 16.86 1.42
CA PHE A 177 0.84 16.53 0.57
C PHE A 177 -0.44 16.48 1.39
N PRO A 178 -1.55 17.03 0.88
CA PRO A 178 -2.86 16.82 1.48
C PRO A 178 -3.17 15.34 1.62
N ALA A 179 -3.87 14.98 2.68
CA ALA A 179 -4.28 13.60 2.90
C ALA A 179 -5.16 13.11 1.75
N ASP A 180 -4.94 11.89 1.30
CA ASP A 180 -5.82 11.24 0.34
C ASP A 180 -7.17 10.90 1.02
N GLY A 181 -8.28 11.19 0.34
CA GLY A 181 -9.59 10.70 0.76
C GLY A 181 -9.66 9.19 0.67
N SER A 182 -10.61 8.59 1.38
CA SER A 182 -10.88 7.14 1.27
C SER A 182 -12.37 6.89 1.07
N ASP A 183 -12.70 5.92 0.22
CA ASP A 183 -14.05 5.40 0.03
C ASP A 183 -14.01 3.88 -0.03
N ALA A 184 -15.02 3.23 0.53
CA ALA A 184 -15.06 1.78 0.73
C ALA A 184 -13.82 1.21 1.45
N GLY A 185 -13.13 2.04 2.25
CA GLY A 185 -11.94 1.71 3.01
C GLY A 185 -10.62 1.93 2.28
N PHE A 186 -10.62 2.38 1.01
CA PHE A 186 -9.41 2.52 0.19
C PHE A 186 -9.19 3.92 -0.33
N ASP A 187 -7.94 4.40 -0.24
CA ASP A 187 -7.47 5.66 -0.81
C ASP A 187 -7.27 5.58 -2.34
N THR A 188 -7.26 4.38 -2.90
CA THR A 188 -7.15 4.15 -4.34
C THR A 188 -8.44 4.42 -5.11
N ASN A 189 -9.58 4.63 -4.44
CA ASN A 189 -10.85 4.90 -5.09
C ASN A 189 -10.84 6.29 -5.75
N GLY A 190 -10.98 6.32 -7.08
CA GLY A 190 -10.93 7.55 -7.86
C GLY A 190 -12.06 8.55 -7.58
N ALA A 191 -13.18 8.09 -7.01
CA ALA A 191 -14.29 8.98 -6.65
C ALA A 191 -13.91 10.03 -5.59
N VAL A 192 -12.89 9.74 -4.76
CA VAL A 192 -12.43 10.62 -3.66
C VAL A 192 -11.06 11.25 -3.92
N LEU A 193 -10.40 10.93 -5.03
CA LEU A 193 -9.07 11.43 -5.38
C LEU A 193 -9.13 12.71 -6.22
N GLY A 194 -9.80 13.73 -5.72
CA GLY A 194 -9.80 15.06 -6.33
C GLY A 194 -8.42 15.72 -6.32
N VAL A 195 -8.24 16.75 -7.18
CA VAL A 195 -7.07 17.61 -7.22
C VAL A 195 -7.50 19.04 -6.90
N SER A 196 -6.86 19.64 -5.92
CA SER A 196 -7.00 21.06 -5.57
C SER A 196 -5.77 21.85 -6.04
N PRO A 197 -5.81 23.19 -6.09
CA PRO A 197 -4.65 24.02 -6.39
C PRO A 197 -3.44 23.70 -5.49
N ILE A 198 -3.67 23.41 -4.21
CA ILE A 198 -2.61 23.02 -3.26
C ILE A 198 -1.92 21.72 -3.71
N HIS A 199 -2.66 20.74 -4.22
CA HIS A 199 -2.03 19.51 -4.76
C HIS A 199 -1.06 19.82 -5.91
N ILE A 200 -1.44 20.69 -6.85
CA ILE A 200 -0.60 21.07 -7.99
C ILE A 200 0.68 21.74 -7.52
N GLU A 201 0.57 22.68 -6.59
CA GLU A 201 1.72 23.35 -6.00
C GLU A 201 2.66 22.36 -5.30
N GLN A 202 2.12 21.47 -4.47
CA GLN A 202 2.90 20.47 -3.77
C GLN A 202 3.55 19.44 -4.72
N TYR A 203 2.88 19.04 -5.79
CA TYR A 203 3.49 18.19 -6.81
C TYR A 203 4.66 18.88 -7.50
N LEU A 204 4.53 20.17 -7.83
CA LEU A 204 5.60 20.94 -8.44
C LEU A 204 6.81 21.05 -7.52
N GLN A 205 6.60 21.46 -6.26
CA GLN A 205 7.66 21.57 -5.25
C GLN A 205 8.36 20.23 -4.98
N ALA A 206 7.58 19.15 -4.84
CA ALA A 206 8.13 17.81 -4.62
C ALA A 206 8.95 17.34 -5.82
N ALA A 207 8.44 17.49 -7.04
CA ALA A 207 9.14 17.12 -8.25
C ALA A 207 10.45 17.91 -8.41
N GLU A 208 10.44 19.22 -8.12
CA GLU A 208 11.65 20.07 -8.17
C GLU A 208 12.69 19.59 -7.15
N ARG A 209 12.29 19.34 -5.89
CA ARG A 209 13.20 18.82 -4.86
C ARG A 209 13.80 17.47 -5.26
N ILE A 210 13.01 16.58 -5.86
CA ILE A 210 13.45 15.26 -6.29
C ILE A 210 14.40 15.39 -7.50
N VAL A 211 14.06 16.18 -8.51
CA VAL A 211 14.91 16.42 -9.68
C VAL A 211 16.26 16.99 -9.26
N ASN A 212 16.26 17.96 -8.35
CA ASN A 212 17.49 18.56 -7.84
C ASN A 212 18.33 17.59 -7.01
N ARG A 213 17.70 16.64 -6.31
CA ARG A 213 18.40 15.57 -5.56
C ARG A 213 18.96 14.50 -6.49
N ALA A 214 18.22 14.16 -7.55
CA ALA A 214 18.58 13.05 -8.46
C ALA A 214 19.69 13.41 -9.46
N ILE A 215 19.72 14.67 -9.92
CA ILE A 215 20.54 15.09 -11.07
C ILE A 215 21.72 15.96 -10.62
N VAL A 216 22.91 15.44 -10.83
CA VAL A 216 24.14 16.22 -10.74
C VAL A 216 24.22 17.07 -11.99
N SER A 217 24.29 18.37 -11.84
CA SER A 217 24.31 19.34 -12.94
C SER A 217 25.59 20.16 -13.02
N ASP A 218 26.38 20.15 -11.95
CA ASP A 218 27.63 20.93 -11.90
C ASP A 218 28.84 20.01 -11.89
N GLY A 219 29.90 20.42 -12.58
CA GLY A 219 31.20 19.74 -12.61
C GLY A 219 31.30 18.58 -13.60
N LEU A 220 30.28 18.33 -14.44
CA LEU A 220 30.34 17.29 -15.48
C LEU A 220 31.08 17.77 -16.75
N ASP A 221 31.00 19.05 -17.01
CA ASP A 221 31.73 19.72 -18.13
C ASP A 221 33.11 20.24 -17.69
N GLY A 222 33.56 19.91 -16.49
CA GLY A 222 34.79 20.32 -15.84
C GLY A 222 34.58 20.77 -14.39
N PRO A 223 35.66 20.92 -13.62
CA PRO A 223 35.56 21.37 -12.23
C PRO A 223 35.00 22.79 -12.15
N ARG A 224 33.96 22.98 -11.32
CA ARG A 224 33.44 24.32 -11.00
C ARG A 224 34.31 24.98 -9.96
N THR A 225 34.53 26.32 -10.12
CA THR A 225 35.24 27.12 -9.14
C THR A 225 34.25 28.05 -8.42
N TRP A 226 34.23 27.97 -7.10
CA TRP A 226 33.64 28.95 -6.20
C TRP A 226 34.76 29.82 -5.69
N ARG A 227 34.61 31.14 -5.73
CA ARG A 227 35.54 32.12 -5.19
C ARG A 227 34.79 33.05 -4.27
N TRP A 228 35.32 33.21 -3.10
CA TRP A 228 34.78 34.10 -2.08
C TRP A 228 35.88 35.12 -1.69
N GLU A 229 35.54 36.39 -1.79
CA GLU A 229 36.39 37.45 -1.29
C GLU A 229 36.34 37.50 0.24
N ALA A 230 37.38 38.10 0.83
CA ALA A 230 37.50 38.14 2.29
C ALA A 230 36.25 38.63 3.02
N ALA A 231 35.56 39.64 2.47
CA ALA A 231 34.36 40.21 3.04
C ALA A 231 33.16 39.24 3.16
N GLU A 232 33.19 38.13 2.42
CA GLU A 232 32.12 37.12 2.39
C GLU A 232 32.34 35.96 3.39
N LEU A 233 33.45 35.99 4.12
CA LEU A 233 33.82 34.92 5.05
C LEU A 233 33.33 35.23 6.48
N ALA A 234 32.84 34.21 7.17
CA ALA A 234 32.48 34.29 8.58
C ALA A 234 33.76 34.23 9.44
N THR A 235 33.87 35.10 10.44
CA THR A 235 35.02 35.20 11.36
C THR A 235 34.76 34.39 12.65
N GLY A 236 35.82 33.77 13.17
CA GLY A 236 35.82 33.07 14.47
C GLY A 236 37.13 33.12 15.18
N GLY A 237 37.15 33.16 16.52
CA GLY A 237 38.34 33.29 17.30
C GLY A 237 39.06 34.65 17.09
N GLY A 238 40.34 34.62 16.85
CA GLY A 238 41.19 35.82 16.56
C GLY A 238 41.11 36.32 15.13
N ALA A 239 40.19 35.82 14.29
CA ALA A 239 39.96 36.32 12.95
C ALA A 239 39.06 37.57 12.99
N LYS A 240 39.37 38.59 12.20
CA LYS A 240 38.67 39.87 12.13
C LYS A 240 38.37 40.21 10.67
N LEU A 241 37.30 41.01 10.51
CA LEU A 241 36.94 41.63 9.24
C LEU A 241 36.87 43.12 9.47
N ASP A 242 37.65 43.89 8.75
CA ASP A 242 37.65 45.36 8.81
C ASP A 242 37.86 45.92 7.44
N ALA A 243 37.05 46.94 7.06
CA ALA A 243 37.07 47.65 5.78
C ALA A 243 37.15 46.69 4.57
N GLY A 244 36.44 45.55 4.66
CA GLY A 244 36.42 44.54 3.59
C GLY A 244 37.64 43.61 3.52
N ARG A 245 38.57 43.70 4.48
CA ARG A 245 39.72 42.81 4.60
C ARG A 245 39.55 41.83 5.72
N ALA A 246 39.85 40.56 5.50
CA ALA A 246 39.86 39.54 6.53
C ALA A 246 41.29 39.25 6.98
N PHE A 247 41.55 39.25 8.31
CA PHE A 247 42.86 39.01 8.83
C PHE A 247 42.84 38.34 10.23
N PHE A 248 43.99 37.76 10.58
CA PHE A 248 44.25 37.15 11.86
C PHE A 248 45.14 38.01 12.75
N THR A 249 44.67 38.27 13.97
CA THR A 249 45.48 38.89 15.06
C THR A 249 45.81 37.94 16.19
N ALA A 250 45.16 36.76 16.18
CA ALA A 250 45.34 35.65 17.10
C ALA A 250 44.84 34.37 16.42
N PRO A 251 45.07 33.17 16.99
CA PRO A 251 44.45 31.94 16.48
C PRO A 251 42.94 32.08 16.25
N GLY A 252 42.50 31.68 15.05
CA GLY A 252 41.13 31.88 14.64
C GLY A 252 40.81 31.24 13.30
N ARG A 253 39.59 31.41 12.81
CA ARG A 253 39.11 30.82 11.56
C ARG A 253 38.37 31.85 10.74
N LEU A 254 38.54 31.73 9.43
CA LEU A 254 37.72 32.41 8.39
C LEU A 254 37.08 31.32 7.54
N THR A 255 35.76 31.23 7.54
CA THR A 255 35.03 30.10 6.91
C THR A 255 33.84 30.58 6.10
N ARG A 256 33.42 29.71 5.16
CA ARG A 256 32.19 29.88 4.39
C ARG A 256 31.47 28.55 4.32
N GLU A 257 30.14 28.56 4.59
CA GLU A 257 29.30 27.38 4.29
C GLU A 257 29.03 27.29 2.79
N VAL A 258 29.28 26.13 2.21
CA VAL A 258 29.01 25.82 0.82
C VAL A 258 28.23 24.51 0.72
N ARG A 259 27.30 24.46 -0.20
CA ARG A 259 26.56 23.23 -0.51
C ARG A 259 27.31 22.47 -1.60
N ILE A 260 27.87 21.32 -1.25
CA ILE A 260 28.51 20.38 -2.18
C ILE A 260 27.45 19.46 -2.73
N GLU A 261 27.22 19.50 -4.05
CA GLU A 261 26.21 18.65 -4.70
C GLU A 261 26.74 17.23 -4.93
N GLN A 262 28.02 17.08 -5.20
CA GLN A 262 28.67 15.80 -5.49
C GLN A 262 29.85 15.55 -4.56
N ALA A 263 29.84 14.43 -3.84
CA ALA A 263 31.01 13.98 -3.09
C ALA A 263 32.18 13.69 -4.05
N GLY A 264 33.37 14.11 -3.68
CA GLY A 264 34.56 13.96 -4.56
C GLY A 264 35.82 14.61 -4.01
N GLU A 265 36.85 14.64 -4.85
CA GLU A 265 38.10 15.38 -4.60
C GLU A 265 37.95 16.81 -5.12
N TYR A 266 38.28 17.79 -4.27
CA TYR A 266 38.23 19.22 -4.55
C TYR A 266 39.60 19.84 -4.30
N SER A 267 39.94 20.93 -5.01
CA SER A 267 41.06 21.78 -4.66
C SER A 267 40.55 22.96 -3.84
N LEU A 268 41.00 23.07 -2.60
CA LEU A 268 40.80 24.25 -1.76
C LEU A 268 42.04 25.09 -1.76
N ARG A 269 41.86 26.36 -2.04
CA ARG A 269 42.93 27.34 -2.22
C ARG A 269 42.65 28.58 -1.39
N ALA A 270 43.72 29.17 -0.83
CA ALA A 270 43.64 30.46 -0.18
C ALA A 270 44.77 31.38 -0.65
N MET A 271 44.47 32.68 -0.81
CA MET A 271 45.43 33.74 -1.04
C MET A 271 45.69 34.43 0.29
N VAL A 272 46.92 34.35 0.77
CA VAL A 272 47.31 34.79 2.11
C VAL A 272 48.55 35.72 2.01
N ARG A 273 48.54 36.82 2.72
CA ARG A 273 49.66 37.75 2.80
C ARG A 273 50.02 38.06 4.27
N SER A 274 51.34 38.15 4.57
CA SER A 274 51.80 38.73 5.84
C SER A 274 52.08 40.22 5.64
N ALA A 275 51.69 41.04 6.62
CA ALA A 275 51.90 42.50 6.54
C ALA A 275 53.37 42.91 6.72
N ASP A 276 54.22 42.08 7.34
CA ASP A 276 55.60 42.33 7.70
C ASP A 276 56.57 41.24 7.24
N ASP A 277 57.88 41.59 7.17
CA ASP A 277 58.97 40.69 6.81
C ASP A 277 59.84 40.36 8.08
N ASN A 278 59.21 39.69 9.04
CA ASN A 278 59.90 39.32 10.27
C ASN A 278 60.51 37.89 10.25
N LYS A 279 60.36 37.18 9.10
CA LYS A 279 60.82 35.80 8.88
C LYS A 279 60.27 34.76 9.85
N MET A 280 59.29 35.09 10.64
CA MET A 280 58.60 34.11 11.49
C MET A 280 57.79 33.14 10.64
N LYS A 281 57.57 31.96 11.22
CA LYS A 281 56.79 30.87 10.57
C LYS A 281 55.44 30.76 11.27
N ALA A 282 54.41 31.15 10.53
CA ALA A 282 53.00 30.96 10.93
C ALA A 282 52.51 29.59 10.52
N GLN A 283 51.87 28.87 11.40
CA GLN A 283 51.14 27.64 11.09
C GLN A 283 49.72 27.99 10.77
N LEU A 284 49.30 27.69 9.54
CA LEU A 284 47.92 27.81 9.08
C LEU A 284 47.39 26.44 8.67
N ALA A 285 46.09 26.37 8.50
CA ALA A 285 45.43 25.18 7.94
C ALA A 285 44.32 25.59 6.97
N LEU A 286 44.21 24.91 5.84
CA LEU A 286 42.96 24.89 5.07
C LEU A 286 41.95 23.98 5.78
N VAL A 287 40.74 24.48 5.95
CA VAL A 287 39.72 23.83 6.77
C VAL A 287 38.56 23.35 5.87
N ALA A 288 38.13 22.11 6.10
CA ALA A 288 36.92 21.54 5.53
C ALA A 288 36.20 20.72 6.60
N ASP A 289 35.17 21.30 7.20
CA ASP A 289 34.49 20.81 8.43
C ASP A 289 35.51 20.52 9.54
N ALA A 290 35.63 19.26 9.97
CA ALA A 290 36.57 18.83 11.02
C ALA A 290 37.99 18.52 10.49
N LYS A 291 38.21 18.57 9.17
CA LYS A 291 39.52 18.27 8.56
C LYS A 291 40.35 19.53 8.38
N GLU A 292 41.63 19.47 8.77
CA GLU A 292 42.56 20.55 8.66
C GLU A 292 43.82 20.08 7.90
N GLU A 293 44.08 20.73 6.75
CA GLU A 293 45.30 20.52 5.97
C GLU A 293 46.30 21.62 6.30
N LYS A 294 47.26 21.30 7.20
CA LYS A 294 48.23 22.25 7.74
C LYS A 294 49.29 22.63 6.72
N PHE A 295 49.72 23.90 6.77
CA PHE A 295 50.87 24.43 6.02
C PHE A 295 51.55 25.53 6.77
N THR A 296 52.80 25.82 6.39
CA THR A 296 53.60 26.86 7.02
C THR A 296 53.71 28.05 6.06
N LEU A 297 53.38 29.23 6.57
CA LEU A 297 53.64 30.52 5.90
C LEU A 297 54.88 31.18 6.53
N THR A 298 55.90 31.44 5.73
CA THR A 298 57.01 32.30 6.13
C THR A 298 56.61 33.74 5.92
N ARG A 299 56.66 34.57 6.99
CA ARG A 299 56.26 35.97 6.96
C ARG A 299 57.39 36.78 6.31
N ASN A 300 57.16 37.18 5.08
CA ASN A 300 58.16 37.88 4.24
C ASN A 300 57.57 39.01 3.43
N GLY A 301 56.36 39.50 3.83
CA GLY A 301 55.64 40.56 3.15
C GLY A 301 55.07 40.19 1.77
N LYS A 302 55.26 38.92 1.37
CA LYS A 302 54.77 38.43 0.08
C LYS A 302 53.42 37.71 0.21
N GLU A 303 52.71 37.76 -0.90
CA GLU A 303 51.52 36.97 -1.08
C GLU A 303 51.87 35.50 -1.38
N VAL A 304 51.17 34.58 -0.72
CA VAL A 304 51.35 33.14 -0.92
C VAL A 304 50.02 32.53 -1.27
N ARG A 305 50.02 31.85 -2.39
CA ARG A 305 48.92 31.02 -2.85
C ARG A 305 49.09 29.60 -2.35
N THR A 306 48.17 29.13 -1.52
CA THR A 306 48.18 27.74 -1.05
C THR A 306 47.07 26.95 -1.69
N ASP A 307 47.36 25.70 -2.08
CA ASP A 307 46.43 24.81 -2.78
C ASP A 307 46.54 23.42 -2.18
N ARG A 308 45.42 22.83 -1.76
CA ARG A 308 45.35 21.47 -1.25
C ARG A 308 44.14 20.74 -1.80
N LYS A 309 44.36 19.47 -2.14
CA LYS A 309 43.29 18.57 -2.52
C LYS A 309 42.63 17.99 -1.28
N ILE A 310 41.33 18.11 -1.22
CA ILE A 310 40.51 17.66 -0.10
C ILE A 310 39.33 16.80 -0.60
N LYS A 311 38.95 15.77 0.15
CA LYS A 311 37.75 14.99 -0.15
C LYS A 311 36.59 15.56 0.65
N LEU A 312 35.56 16.03 -0.08
CA LEU A 312 34.34 16.60 0.50
C LEU A 312 33.18 15.63 0.30
N PRO A 313 32.31 15.45 1.33
CA PRO A 313 31.05 14.77 1.18
C PRO A 313 30.03 15.65 0.46
N ALA A 314 28.97 15.05 -0.08
CA ALA A 314 27.80 15.81 -0.51
C ALA A 314 27.04 16.36 0.72
N GLY A 315 26.50 17.57 0.60
CA GLY A 315 25.79 18.25 1.66
C GLY A 315 26.33 19.65 1.95
N ARG A 316 26.01 20.20 3.12
CA ARG A 316 26.57 21.48 3.59
C ARG A 316 27.90 21.22 4.25
N VAL A 317 28.91 21.95 3.81
CA VAL A 317 30.30 21.83 4.26
C VAL A 317 30.82 23.21 4.58
N GLN A 318 31.51 23.38 5.68
CA GLN A 318 32.24 24.61 5.98
C GLN A 318 33.66 24.51 5.41
N VAL A 319 34.03 25.41 4.51
CA VAL A 319 35.40 25.53 3.96
C VAL A 319 36.02 26.84 4.34
N GLY A 320 37.36 26.87 4.50
CA GLY A 320 38.00 28.07 4.95
C GLY A 320 39.48 27.93 5.26
N ILE A 321 39.99 28.89 6.01
CA ILE A 321 41.35 28.90 6.49
C ILE A 321 41.41 29.20 8.00
N ALA A 322 42.26 28.52 8.71
CA ALA A 322 42.56 28.76 10.11
C ALA A 322 44.00 29.21 10.32
N TYR A 323 44.20 30.13 11.22
CA TYR A 323 45.51 30.39 11.82
C TYR A 323 45.57 29.63 13.13
N LEU A 324 46.68 28.86 13.31
CA LEU A 324 46.88 28.00 14.48
C LEU A 324 47.84 28.62 15.49
N TYR A 325 49.08 28.92 15.10
CA TYR A 325 50.09 29.54 15.96
C TYR A 325 51.32 29.99 15.15
N GLU A 326 52.24 30.74 15.80
CA GLU A 326 53.54 31.11 15.24
C GLU A 326 54.68 30.27 15.88
N GLN A 327 55.67 29.90 15.08
CA GLN A 327 56.91 29.25 15.56
C GLN A 327 58.09 30.22 15.43
N GLN A 328 58.90 30.30 16.48
CA GLN A 328 60.17 31.07 16.44
C GLN A 328 61.31 30.17 15.94
N GLU A 329 62.14 30.70 15.06
CA GLU A 329 63.23 29.97 14.38
C GLU A 329 64.52 29.76 15.21
N LYS A 330 64.59 30.22 16.47
CA LYS A 330 65.80 30.10 17.29
C LYS A 330 65.66 29.24 18.55
N ALA A 331 66.45 28.20 18.57
CA ALA A 331 67.11 27.45 19.61
C ALA A 331 66.31 26.96 20.86
N ASN A 332 65.16 27.46 21.16
CA ASN A 332 64.26 26.89 22.17
C ASN A 332 62.85 26.72 21.61
N ALA A 333 62.69 25.66 20.90
CA ALA A 333 61.56 25.40 20.01
C ALA A 333 60.20 25.06 20.72
N ALA A 334 59.98 25.62 21.89
CA ALA A 334 58.77 25.29 22.67
C ALA A 334 57.91 26.49 23.05
N ALA A 335 58.22 27.70 22.65
CA ALA A 335 57.41 28.88 22.93
C ALA A 335 56.51 29.21 21.74
N GLU A 336 55.25 28.76 21.80
CA GLU A 336 54.16 29.32 21.03
C GLU A 336 53.92 30.74 21.53
N GLY A 337 54.32 31.78 20.77
CA GLY A 337 54.12 33.17 21.16
C GLY A 337 52.89 33.81 20.54
N PRO A 338 52.43 34.95 21.09
CA PRO A 338 51.41 35.74 20.47
C PRO A 338 51.82 36.24 19.11
N MET A 339 50.92 36.32 18.15
CA MET A 339 51.15 36.80 16.81
C MET A 339 51.60 38.27 16.85
N GLN A 340 52.78 38.58 16.27
CA GLN A 340 53.26 39.95 16.10
C GLN A 340 52.99 40.37 14.65
N GLY A 341 51.94 41.16 14.43
CA GLY A 341 51.53 41.63 13.12
C GLY A 341 50.35 40.88 12.48
N GLU A 342 49.96 41.27 11.34
CA GLU A 342 48.71 40.86 10.67
C GLU A 342 48.97 39.86 9.55
N ILE A 343 48.22 38.79 9.50
CA ILE A 343 48.13 37.90 8.36
C ILE A 343 46.79 38.14 7.67
N SER A 344 46.76 38.73 6.46
CA SER A 344 45.53 38.96 5.71
C SER A 344 45.23 37.81 4.79
N VAL A 345 43.93 37.61 4.52
CA VAL A 345 43.36 36.67 3.55
C VAL A 345 42.60 37.47 2.54
N ASP A 346 42.95 37.33 1.28
CA ASP A 346 42.31 38.07 0.19
C ASP A 346 41.06 37.30 -0.33
N SER A 347 41.24 36.03 -0.60
CA SER A 347 40.17 35.18 -1.10
C SER A 347 40.38 33.70 -0.77
N ILE A 348 39.29 32.95 -0.81
CA ILE A 348 39.29 31.48 -0.76
C ILE A 348 38.61 30.98 -2.03
N GLU A 349 39.23 30.01 -2.67
CA GLU A 349 38.67 29.35 -3.86
C GLU A 349 38.51 27.84 -3.59
N LEU A 350 37.34 27.32 -3.96
CA LEU A 350 37.07 25.87 -3.98
C LEU A 350 36.80 25.45 -5.41
N THR A 351 37.60 24.53 -5.94
CA THR A 351 37.46 24.03 -7.32
C THR A 351 37.22 22.54 -7.33
N GLY A 352 36.15 22.08 -7.95
CA GLY A 352 35.86 20.65 -8.06
C GLY A 352 34.45 20.33 -8.46
N PRO A 353 34.11 19.04 -8.44
CA PRO A 353 35.00 17.91 -8.20
C PRO A 353 36.04 17.72 -9.31
N LEU A 354 37.27 17.34 -8.92
CA LEU A 354 38.42 17.31 -9.86
C LEU A 354 38.40 16.08 -10.78
N ASN A 355 37.81 14.98 -10.36
CA ASN A 355 37.81 13.70 -11.06
C ASN A 355 36.42 13.07 -11.00
N LEU A 356 35.45 13.58 -11.74
CA LEU A 356 34.17 12.93 -11.99
C LEU A 356 34.32 11.97 -13.18
N SER A 357 34.42 10.66 -12.85
CA SER A 357 34.17 9.63 -13.86
C SER A 357 32.67 9.43 -14.03
N ALA A 358 32.21 9.00 -15.19
CA ALA A 358 30.80 8.64 -15.43
C ALA A 358 30.32 7.56 -14.45
N ASP A 359 31.21 6.69 -13.99
CA ASP A 359 30.93 5.62 -13.01
C ASP A 359 30.75 6.14 -11.58
N ALA A 360 31.27 7.32 -11.26
CA ALA A 360 31.12 7.96 -9.95
C ALA A 360 29.80 8.71 -9.77
N LEU A 361 29.00 8.84 -10.82
CA LEU A 361 27.69 9.50 -10.73
C LEU A 361 26.71 8.67 -9.90
N PRO A 362 25.82 9.32 -9.14
CA PRO A 362 24.77 8.63 -8.39
C PRO A 362 23.91 7.74 -9.29
N GLU A 363 23.39 6.65 -8.75
CA GLU A 363 22.49 5.78 -9.50
C GLU A 363 21.28 6.54 -10.04
N SER A 364 20.74 7.49 -9.25
CA SER A 364 19.63 8.35 -9.66
C SER A 364 19.94 9.11 -10.95
N HIS A 365 21.14 9.71 -11.06
CA HIS A 365 21.56 10.40 -12.26
C HIS A 365 21.68 9.44 -13.46
N ARG A 366 22.36 8.29 -13.26
CA ARG A 366 22.49 7.27 -14.31
C ARG A 366 21.14 6.73 -14.78
N ARG A 367 20.20 6.57 -13.87
CA ARG A 367 18.82 6.09 -14.15
C ARG A 367 18.04 7.09 -14.99
N VAL A 368 18.13 8.39 -14.69
CA VAL A 368 17.44 9.46 -15.43
C VAL A 368 17.99 9.59 -16.85
N PHE A 369 19.31 9.66 -17.00
CA PHE A 369 19.95 9.89 -18.30
C PHE A 369 20.21 8.60 -19.10
N ALA A 370 20.17 7.42 -18.47
CA ALA A 370 20.39 6.12 -19.11
C ALA A 370 21.70 6.06 -19.96
N GLY A 371 22.75 6.76 -19.54
CA GLY A 371 24.02 6.87 -20.25
C GLY A 371 23.98 7.78 -21.48
N ILE A 372 22.86 8.46 -21.74
CA ILE A 372 22.73 9.37 -22.91
C ILE A 372 23.32 10.71 -22.56
N ARG A 373 24.32 11.14 -23.39
CA ARG A 373 24.98 12.43 -23.29
C ARG A 373 25.29 12.97 -24.69
N PRO A 374 25.48 14.29 -24.83
CA PRO A 374 26.06 14.86 -26.04
C PRO A 374 27.46 14.29 -26.31
N THR A 375 27.79 14.07 -27.57
CA THR A 375 29.11 13.62 -28.07
C THR A 375 29.46 14.37 -29.36
N ALA A 376 30.62 14.11 -29.92
CA ALA A 376 30.95 14.67 -31.23
C ALA A 376 29.95 14.26 -32.33
N GLU A 377 29.33 13.07 -32.19
CA GLU A 377 28.38 12.49 -33.15
C GLU A 377 26.92 12.74 -32.78
N ARG A 378 26.66 13.14 -31.56
CA ARG A 378 25.30 13.35 -31.01
C ARG A 378 25.18 14.76 -30.46
N THR A 379 24.40 15.59 -31.10
CA THR A 379 24.15 16.96 -30.63
C THR A 379 23.40 16.98 -29.31
N ARG A 380 23.47 18.10 -28.56
CA ARG A 380 22.70 18.31 -27.32
C ARG A 380 21.20 18.10 -27.54
N GLN A 381 20.64 18.60 -28.65
CA GLN A 381 19.25 18.44 -29.02
C GLN A 381 18.86 16.98 -29.29
N GLN A 382 19.73 16.20 -29.94
CA GLN A 382 19.51 14.78 -30.17
C GLN A 382 19.55 14.01 -28.86
N ALA A 383 20.55 14.25 -28.02
CA ALA A 383 20.65 13.65 -26.70
C ALA A 383 19.41 13.96 -25.84
N ALA A 384 18.95 15.21 -25.83
CA ALA A 384 17.76 15.63 -25.09
C ALA A 384 16.51 14.89 -25.54
N LYS A 385 16.27 14.76 -26.85
CA LYS A 385 15.13 14.00 -27.39
C LYS A 385 15.16 12.53 -26.95
N GLU A 386 16.35 11.91 -26.96
CA GLU A 386 16.49 10.50 -26.51
C GLU A 386 16.24 10.35 -25.02
N VAL A 387 16.76 11.25 -24.17
CA VAL A 387 16.49 11.23 -22.72
C VAL A 387 15.01 11.43 -22.47
N ILE A 388 14.37 12.43 -23.10
CA ILE A 388 12.94 12.72 -22.98
C ILE A 388 12.10 11.51 -23.38
N ALA A 389 12.43 10.86 -24.52
CA ALA A 389 11.68 9.70 -25.00
C ALA A 389 11.80 8.52 -24.02
N LYS A 390 12.99 8.20 -23.51
CA LYS A 390 13.21 7.08 -22.58
C LYS A 390 12.62 7.35 -21.20
N PHE A 391 12.94 8.50 -20.61
CA PHE A 391 12.46 8.89 -19.30
C PHE A 391 10.94 9.07 -19.30
N GLY A 392 10.43 9.78 -20.31
CA GLY A 392 9.01 10.06 -20.45
C GLY A 392 8.17 8.79 -20.68
N ALA A 393 8.69 7.80 -21.41
CA ALA A 393 8.02 6.52 -21.56
C ALA A 393 7.81 5.81 -20.21
N ARG A 394 8.82 5.85 -19.35
CA ARG A 394 8.70 5.30 -17.98
C ARG A 394 7.73 6.13 -17.12
N ALA A 395 7.83 7.46 -17.20
CA ALA A 395 6.98 8.38 -16.45
C ALA A 395 5.50 8.24 -16.87
N PHE A 396 5.19 8.18 -18.16
CA PHE A 396 3.82 8.05 -18.67
C PHE A 396 3.34 6.60 -18.78
N ARG A 397 4.22 5.64 -18.48
CA ARG A 397 3.94 4.19 -18.51
C ARG A 397 3.52 3.69 -19.89
N ARG A 398 3.89 4.43 -20.93
CA ARG A 398 3.73 4.13 -22.37
C ARG A 398 4.75 4.92 -23.19
N PRO A 399 5.07 4.52 -24.42
CA PRO A 399 5.86 5.37 -25.31
C PRO A 399 5.24 6.75 -25.48
N LEU A 400 6.09 7.80 -25.56
CA LEU A 400 5.64 9.13 -25.92
C LEU A 400 5.34 9.20 -27.42
N THR A 401 4.36 10.01 -27.78
CA THR A 401 4.12 10.38 -29.18
C THR A 401 5.23 11.31 -29.69
N ALA A 402 5.38 11.42 -31.01
CA ALA A 402 6.35 12.34 -31.59
C ALA A 402 6.12 13.79 -31.17
N ASP A 403 4.85 14.20 -31.05
CA ASP A 403 4.46 15.55 -30.63
C ASP A 403 4.78 15.80 -29.15
N GLU A 404 4.58 14.81 -28.27
CA GLU A 404 5.00 14.89 -26.87
C GLU A 404 6.50 15.04 -26.75
N VAL A 405 7.29 14.23 -27.47
CA VAL A 405 8.76 14.37 -27.48
C VAL A 405 9.17 15.75 -27.99
N LYS A 406 8.54 16.25 -29.05
CA LYS A 406 8.82 17.59 -29.61
C LYS A 406 8.47 18.68 -28.61
N HIS A 407 7.34 18.57 -27.91
CA HIS A 407 6.92 19.55 -26.91
C HIS A 407 7.94 19.69 -25.77
N TYR A 408 8.33 18.58 -25.15
CA TYR A 408 9.29 18.60 -24.04
C TYR A 408 10.70 18.94 -24.48
N ALA A 409 11.10 18.56 -25.70
CA ALA A 409 12.38 19.00 -26.31
C ALA A 409 12.41 20.51 -26.58
N GLY A 410 11.26 21.14 -26.84
CA GLY A 410 11.13 22.60 -26.92
C GLY A 410 11.43 23.30 -25.60
N ILE A 411 11.02 22.71 -24.46
CA ILE A 411 11.35 23.25 -23.14
C ILE A 411 12.87 23.19 -22.89
N PHE A 412 13.48 22.04 -23.22
CA PHE A 412 14.95 21.93 -23.17
C PHE A 412 15.64 23.00 -24.03
N ALA A 413 15.20 23.17 -25.29
CA ALA A 413 15.79 24.11 -26.22
C ALA A 413 15.76 25.56 -25.73
N ALA A 414 14.69 25.95 -25.00
CA ALA A 414 14.58 27.29 -24.43
C ALA A 414 15.58 27.54 -23.28
N MET A 415 16.12 26.47 -22.68
CA MET A 415 17.08 26.53 -21.56
C MET A 415 18.52 26.20 -22.01
N ASP A 416 18.70 25.79 -23.25
CA ASP A 416 19.97 25.30 -23.77
C ASP A 416 20.85 26.47 -24.25
N ALA A 417 21.76 26.96 -23.38
CA ALA A 417 22.73 28.02 -23.66
C ALA A 417 24.16 27.47 -23.49
N PRO A 418 25.15 28.08 -24.11
CA PRO A 418 26.55 27.61 -24.07
C PRO A 418 27.13 27.48 -22.66
N GLU A 419 26.72 28.38 -21.75
CA GLU A 419 27.18 28.42 -20.37
C GLU A 419 26.38 27.50 -19.43
N VAL A 420 25.32 26.87 -19.92
CA VAL A 420 24.46 25.98 -19.15
C VAL A 420 24.81 24.51 -19.43
N SER A 421 25.12 23.72 -18.41
CA SER A 421 25.37 22.28 -18.59
C SER A 421 24.14 21.58 -19.18
N PHE A 422 24.40 20.49 -19.94
CA PHE A 422 23.32 19.69 -20.55
C PHE A 422 22.29 19.23 -19.49
N GLU A 423 22.78 18.75 -18.39
CA GLU A 423 21.98 18.25 -17.29
C GLU A 423 21.15 19.36 -16.63
N ARG A 424 21.70 20.55 -16.48
CA ARG A 424 20.99 21.72 -15.96
C ARG A 424 19.86 22.13 -16.90
N ALA A 425 20.13 22.19 -18.21
CA ALA A 425 19.15 22.52 -19.25
C ALA A 425 18.04 21.47 -19.34
N MET A 426 18.31 20.20 -18.98
CA MET A 426 17.31 19.11 -18.96
C MET A 426 16.32 19.19 -17.80
N LYS A 427 16.68 19.76 -16.65
CA LYS A 427 15.84 19.76 -15.44
C LYS A 427 14.43 20.30 -15.68
N PRO A 428 14.20 21.46 -16.34
CA PRO A 428 12.85 21.98 -16.60
C PRO A 428 11.99 21.06 -17.47
N ALA A 429 12.57 20.41 -18.48
CA ALA A 429 11.85 19.47 -19.33
C ALA A 429 11.42 18.23 -18.55
N LEU A 430 12.30 17.70 -17.69
CA LEU A 430 11.98 16.58 -16.81
C LEU A 430 10.94 16.97 -15.74
N LEU A 431 11.06 18.18 -15.19
CA LEU A 431 10.06 18.71 -14.25
C LEU A 431 8.68 18.81 -14.90
N ALA A 432 8.60 19.32 -16.12
CA ALA A 432 7.34 19.42 -16.86
C ALA A 432 6.71 18.04 -17.12
N LEU A 433 7.51 17.00 -17.39
CA LEU A 433 7.04 15.61 -17.48
C LEU A 433 6.44 15.13 -16.16
N LEU A 434 7.08 15.42 -15.02
CA LEU A 434 6.70 14.95 -13.70
C LEU A 434 5.46 15.67 -13.11
N VAL A 435 5.08 16.83 -13.61
CA VAL A 435 3.86 17.54 -13.24
C VAL A 435 2.74 17.40 -14.28
N SER A 436 3.01 16.69 -15.37
CA SER A 436 2.03 16.42 -16.41
C SER A 436 0.86 15.55 -15.87
N PRO A 437 -0.38 15.80 -16.30
CA PRO A 437 -1.50 14.88 -16.03
C PRO A 437 -1.22 13.43 -16.44
N HIS A 438 -0.47 13.19 -17.50
CA HIS A 438 -0.07 11.85 -17.93
C HIS A 438 0.83 11.11 -16.93
N PHE A 439 1.59 11.84 -16.12
CA PHE A 439 2.35 11.27 -15.02
C PHE A 439 1.49 11.14 -13.75
N LEU A 440 0.81 12.22 -13.36
CA LEU A 440 0.09 12.30 -12.09
C LEU A 440 -1.15 11.40 -12.06
N TYR A 441 -1.76 11.12 -13.22
CA TYR A 441 -2.93 10.26 -13.33
C TYR A 441 -2.60 8.94 -14.01
N ARG A 442 -3.40 7.93 -13.70
CA ARG A 442 -3.43 6.68 -14.46
C ARG A 442 -4.46 6.86 -15.58
N VAL A 443 -3.97 7.31 -16.72
CA VAL A 443 -4.82 7.61 -17.88
C VAL A 443 -5.01 6.35 -18.72
N GLU A 444 -6.24 5.98 -18.95
CA GLU A 444 -6.66 4.96 -19.90
C GLU A 444 -7.49 5.68 -20.97
N PRO A 445 -6.92 5.97 -22.15
CA PRO A 445 -7.60 6.79 -23.17
C PRO A 445 -8.82 6.08 -23.75
N ASP A 446 -9.85 6.85 -24.09
CA ASP A 446 -11.01 6.32 -24.78
C ASP A 446 -10.64 5.88 -26.21
N ARG A 447 -11.20 4.73 -26.62
CA ARG A 447 -11.02 4.16 -27.95
C ARG A 447 -12.38 3.84 -28.54
N ALA A 448 -12.45 3.70 -29.88
CA ALA A 448 -13.69 3.24 -30.52
C ALA A 448 -14.06 1.85 -30.00
N ALA A 449 -15.32 1.70 -29.58
CA ALA A 449 -15.84 0.43 -29.09
C ALA A 449 -15.66 -0.68 -30.12
N ARG A 450 -15.13 -1.82 -29.70
CA ARG A 450 -14.93 -3.00 -30.56
C ARG A 450 -15.82 -4.18 -30.18
N SER A 451 -16.46 -4.14 -29.01
CA SER A 451 -17.33 -5.21 -28.53
C SER A 451 -18.79 -4.80 -28.50
N ALA A 452 -19.69 -5.79 -28.66
CA ALA A 452 -21.14 -5.58 -28.65
C ALA A 452 -21.68 -5.04 -27.31
N ASP A 453 -20.92 -5.15 -26.25
CA ASP A 453 -21.19 -4.68 -24.89
C ASP A 453 -20.78 -3.21 -24.63
N GLY A 454 -20.25 -2.52 -25.66
CA GLY A 454 -19.83 -1.11 -25.54
C GLY A 454 -18.53 -0.93 -24.74
N GLY A 455 -17.74 -1.99 -24.54
CA GLY A 455 -16.43 -1.95 -23.90
C GLY A 455 -15.29 -2.23 -24.88
N TYR A 456 -14.06 -2.14 -24.40
CA TYR A 456 -12.86 -2.56 -25.10
C TYR A 456 -11.82 -3.18 -24.16
N SER A 457 -11.00 -4.06 -24.73
CA SER A 457 -9.87 -4.64 -24.01
C SER A 457 -8.75 -3.62 -23.90
N LEU A 458 -8.13 -3.59 -22.72
CA LEU A 458 -6.95 -2.76 -22.48
C LEU A 458 -5.77 -3.24 -23.31
N ASP A 459 -4.91 -2.32 -23.72
CA ASP A 459 -3.65 -2.70 -24.35
C ASP A 459 -2.60 -3.16 -23.34
N GLY A 460 -1.45 -3.60 -23.85
CA GLY A 460 -0.39 -4.11 -23.02
C GLY A 460 0.15 -3.08 -22.01
N TYR A 461 0.24 -1.79 -22.37
CA TYR A 461 0.75 -0.75 -21.46
C TYR A 461 -0.26 -0.38 -20.38
N GLU A 462 -1.54 -0.32 -20.72
CA GLU A 462 -2.62 -0.10 -19.76
C GLU A 462 -2.70 -1.26 -18.75
N LEU A 463 -2.58 -2.51 -19.22
CA LEU A 463 -2.53 -3.71 -18.37
C LEU A 463 -1.27 -3.71 -17.49
N ALA A 464 -0.10 -3.36 -18.05
CA ALA A 464 1.14 -3.25 -17.28
C ALA A 464 1.01 -2.22 -16.16
N SER A 465 0.39 -1.07 -16.44
CA SER A 465 0.11 -0.04 -15.45
C SER A 465 -0.86 -0.53 -14.37
N ARG A 466 -1.99 -1.18 -14.75
CA ARG A 466 -2.93 -1.75 -13.77
C ARG A 466 -2.24 -2.77 -12.87
N LEU A 467 -1.50 -3.70 -13.45
CA LEU A 467 -0.84 -4.78 -12.73
C LEU A 467 0.23 -4.25 -11.76
N SER A 468 1.09 -3.33 -12.22
CA SER A 468 2.18 -2.82 -11.39
C SER A 468 1.67 -1.96 -10.23
N TYR A 469 0.68 -1.11 -10.44
CA TYR A 469 0.08 -0.34 -9.36
C TYR A 469 -0.75 -1.19 -8.40
N PHE A 470 -1.35 -2.28 -8.87
CA PHE A 470 -2.03 -3.22 -8.00
C PHE A 470 -1.05 -3.95 -7.07
N LEU A 471 0.04 -4.51 -7.60
CA LEU A 471 0.94 -5.37 -6.84
C LEU A 471 2.06 -4.60 -6.13
N TRP A 472 2.59 -3.54 -6.76
CA TRP A 472 3.76 -2.79 -6.28
C TRP A 472 3.47 -1.37 -5.83
N SER A 473 2.24 -0.86 -6.09
CA SER A 473 1.88 0.56 -5.92
C SER A 473 2.89 1.49 -6.61
N SER A 474 3.46 1.06 -7.74
CA SER A 474 4.49 1.76 -8.49
C SER A 474 4.40 1.47 -9.99
N MET A 475 5.25 2.15 -10.79
CA MET A 475 5.31 1.99 -12.24
C MET A 475 5.78 0.59 -12.66
N PRO A 476 5.48 0.15 -13.91
CA PRO A 476 6.01 -1.08 -14.49
C PRO A 476 7.55 -1.07 -14.56
N ASP A 477 8.18 -2.24 -14.42
CA ASP A 477 9.59 -2.43 -14.70
C ASP A 477 9.86 -2.73 -16.17
N ASP A 478 11.14 -2.84 -16.54
CA ASP A 478 11.55 -3.00 -17.92
C ASP A 478 11.07 -4.33 -18.53
N GLU A 479 10.97 -5.43 -17.73
CA GLU A 479 10.43 -6.70 -18.21
C GLU A 479 8.94 -6.61 -18.52
N LEU A 480 8.17 -5.97 -17.63
CA LEU A 480 6.74 -5.76 -17.85
C LEU A 480 6.48 -4.81 -19.03
N PHE A 481 7.33 -3.77 -19.21
CA PHE A 481 7.28 -2.92 -20.40
C PHE A 481 7.57 -3.68 -21.69
N ALA A 482 8.55 -4.59 -21.69
CA ALA A 482 8.86 -5.42 -22.83
C ALA A 482 7.70 -6.37 -23.20
N ALA A 483 7.07 -6.98 -22.18
CA ALA A 483 5.87 -7.80 -22.37
C ALA A 483 4.70 -6.98 -22.95
N ALA A 484 4.51 -5.76 -22.47
CA ALA A 484 3.51 -4.83 -22.99
C ALA A 484 3.78 -4.43 -24.44
N ALA A 485 5.03 -4.05 -24.75
CA ALA A 485 5.44 -3.63 -26.10
C ALA A 485 5.28 -4.75 -27.15
N SER A 486 5.51 -6.00 -26.75
CA SER A 486 5.35 -7.17 -27.64
C SER A 486 3.89 -7.59 -27.84
N GLY A 487 2.92 -6.97 -27.13
CA GLY A 487 1.51 -7.36 -27.12
C GLY A 487 1.20 -8.66 -26.35
N LYS A 488 2.23 -9.38 -25.85
CA LYS A 488 2.06 -10.66 -25.16
C LYS A 488 1.34 -10.54 -23.81
N LEU A 489 1.39 -9.37 -23.17
CA LEU A 489 0.76 -9.18 -21.86
C LEU A 489 -0.77 -9.31 -21.90
N THR A 490 -1.39 -9.26 -23.09
CA THR A 490 -2.81 -9.52 -23.26
C THR A 490 -3.17 -11.01 -23.24
N ASP A 491 -2.21 -11.92 -23.33
CA ASP A 491 -2.39 -13.36 -23.25
C ASP A 491 -2.48 -13.82 -21.79
N ASP A 492 -3.41 -14.73 -21.48
CA ASP A 492 -3.62 -15.26 -20.12
C ASP A 492 -2.36 -15.91 -19.54
N ALA A 493 -1.59 -16.63 -20.34
CA ALA A 493 -0.38 -17.32 -19.91
C ALA A 493 0.71 -16.32 -19.51
N GLU A 494 0.97 -15.31 -20.34
CA GLU A 494 1.97 -14.29 -20.04
C GLU A 494 1.53 -13.40 -18.87
N LEU A 495 0.26 -13.00 -18.83
CA LEU A 495 -0.29 -12.22 -17.74
C LEU A 495 -0.17 -12.96 -16.38
N THR A 496 -0.44 -14.26 -16.37
CA THR A 496 -0.24 -15.14 -15.19
C THR A 496 1.24 -15.23 -14.82
N ARG A 497 2.12 -15.47 -15.78
CA ARG A 497 3.56 -15.54 -15.56
C ARG A 497 4.12 -14.25 -14.94
N GLN A 498 3.74 -13.09 -15.48
CA GLN A 498 4.15 -11.80 -14.95
C GLN A 498 3.58 -11.55 -13.56
N THR A 499 2.33 -11.93 -13.31
CA THR A 499 1.72 -11.82 -11.96
C THR A 499 2.53 -12.61 -10.94
N HIS A 500 2.86 -13.87 -11.22
CA HIS A 500 3.66 -14.69 -10.29
C HIS A 500 5.08 -14.14 -10.10
N ARG A 501 5.75 -13.71 -11.18
CA ARG A 501 7.06 -13.05 -11.09
C ARG A 501 6.99 -11.82 -10.18
N MET A 502 5.97 -10.99 -10.37
CA MET A 502 5.80 -9.75 -9.62
C MET A 502 5.44 -9.98 -8.15
N LEU A 503 4.71 -11.05 -7.84
CA LEU A 503 4.43 -11.46 -6.46
C LEU A 503 5.69 -11.99 -5.75
N ALA A 504 6.61 -12.61 -6.47
CA ALA A 504 7.90 -13.06 -5.94
C ALA A 504 8.94 -11.93 -5.79
N ASP A 505 8.68 -10.73 -6.33
CA ASP A 505 9.57 -9.57 -6.24
C ASP A 505 9.41 -8.87 -4.88
N PRO A 506 10.49 -8.42 -4.21
CA PRO A 506 10.41 -7.70 -2.94
C PRO A 506 9.48 -6.47 -2.96
N ARG A 507 9.23 -5.87 -4.12
CA ARG A 507 8.27 -4.77 -4.30
C ARG A 507 6.83 -5.18 -4.00
N ALA A 508 6.48 -6.48 -4.04
CA ALA A 508 5.16 -6.99 -3.68
C ALA A 508 4.80 -6.74 -2.21
N SER A 509 5.79 -6.47 -1.35
CA SER A 509 5.55 -5.97 0.01
C SER A 509 4.67 -4.72 0.05
N ALA A 510 4.57 -3.98 -1.06
CA ALA A 510 3.63 -2.86 -1.20
C ALA A 510 2.17 -3.30 -1.02
N LEU A 511 1.80 -4.50 -1.48
CA LEU A 511 0.45 -5.03 -1.32
C LEU A 511 0.11 -5.22 0.17
N ALA A 512 1.01 -5.82 0.95
CA ALA A 512 0.86 -5.93 2.39
C ALA A 512 0.84 -4.56 3.10
N GLN A 513 1.75 -3.65 2.72
CA GLN A 513 1.88 -2.34 3.36
C GLN A 513 0.74 -1.38 3.00
N ASN A 514 0.21 -1.44 1.80
CA ASN A 514 -0.81 -0.51 1.32
C ASN A 514 -2.23 -1.11 1.37
N PHE A 515 -2.47 -2.28 0.75
CA PHE A 515 -3.78 -2.90 0.77
C PHE A 515 -4.16 -3.38 2.18
N ALA A 516 -3.31 -4.22 2.84
CA ALA A 516 -3.71 -4.83 4.11
C ALA A 516 -3.93 -3.79 5.23
N THR A 517 -3.11 -2.73 5.30
CA THR A 517 -3.29 -1.68 6.31
C THR A 517 -4.62 -0.93 6.15
N GLN A 518 -5.08 -0.75 4.91
CA GLN A 518 -6.35 -0.10 4.60
C GLN A 518 -7.51 -1.05 4.81
N TRP A 519 -7.44 -2.27 4.26
CA TRP A 519 -8.46 -3.29 4.44
C TRP A 519 -8.76 -3.53 5.92
N LEU A 520 -7.73 -3.65 6.76
CA LEU A 520 -7.87 -3.87 8.19
C LEU A 520 -8.23 -2.60 8.98
N GLY A 521 -8.16 -1.41 8.37
CA GLY A 521 -8.44 -0.12 9.02
C GLY A 521 -7.40 0.32 10.04
N ILE A 522 -6.20 -0.30 10.03
CA ILE A 522 -5.18 -0.12 11.09
C ILE A 522 -4.36 1.16 10.97
N ARG A 523 -4.46 1.91 9.86
CA ARG A 523 -3.78 3.22 9.74
C ARG A 523 -4.21 4.20 10.84
N SER A 524 -5.43 4.08 11.34
CA SER A 524 -5.94 4.90 12.46
C SER A 524 -5.12 4.72 13.75
N VAL A 525 -4.41 3.59 13.91
CA VAL A 525 -3.57 3.28 15.08
C VAL A 525 -2.33 4.18 15.18
N GLU A 526 -1.88 4.77 14.07
CA GLU A 526 -0.79 5.76 14.09
C GLU A 526 -1.09 6.91 15.06
N ASN A 527 -2.35 7.35 15.11
CA ASN A 527 -2.82 8.46 15.93
C ASN A 527 -3.61 7.99 17.17
N PHE A 528 -3.70 6.68 17.41
CA PHE A 528 -4.42 6.15 18.57
C PHE A 528 -3.68 6.46 19.86
N GLN A 529 -4.33 7.19 20.76
CA GLN A 529 -3.76 7.59 22.05
C GLN A 529 -4.55 6.94 23.19
N PRO A 530 -4.14 5.75 23.67
CA PRO A 530 -4.84 5.08 24.77
C PRO A 530 -4.71 5.89 26.06
N GLU A 531 -5.73 5.82 26.93
CA GLU A 531 -5.72 6.47 28.22
C GLU A 531 -4.53 5.98 29.06
N LYS A 532 -3.55 6.88 29.29
CA LYS A 532 -2.28 6.54 29.94
C LYS A 532 -2.45 5.93 31.33
N LYS A 533 -3.42 6.41 32.09
CA LYS A 533 -3.71 5.92 33.45
C LYS A 533 -4.16 4.45 33.45
N ARG A 534 -4.88 4.01 32.43
CA ARG A 534 -5.48 2.68 32.30
C ARG A 534 -4.59 1.68 31.57
N PHE A 535 -4.00 2.11 30.50
CA PHE A 535 -3.28 1.22 29.59
C PHE A 535 -1.77 1.39 29.60
N GLY A 536 -1.27 2.44 30.26
CA GLY A 536 0.16 2.84 30.18
C GLY A 536 0.44 3.67 28.94
N GLU A 537 1.70 3.87 28.66
CA GLU A 537 2.16 4.63 27.51
C GLU A 537 2.40 3.70 26.31
N LEU A 538 1.76 4.01 25.17
CA LEU A 538 2.03 3.36 23.90
C LEU A 538 3.21 4.08 23.23
N GLY A 539 4.44 3.72 23.61
CA GLY A 539 5.66 4.29 23.04
C GLY A 539 5.80 3.99 21.54
N THR A 540 6.62 4.77 20.84
CA THR A 540 6.81 4.66 19.37
C THR A 540 7.26 3.26 18.96
N ALA A 541 8.17 2.62 19.72
CA ALA A 541 8.66 1.28 19.39
C ALA A 541 7.55 0.22 19.42
N LEU A 542 6.72 0.22 20.48
CA LEU A 542 5.60 -0.69 20.60
C LEU A 542 4.53 -0.40 19.52
N ARG A 543 4.22 0.88 19.25
CA ARG A 543 3.27 1.27 18.20
C ARG A 543 3.72 0.74 16.83
N ASN A 544 5.00 0.89 16.51
CA ASN A 544 5.55 0.37 15.26
C ASN A 544 5.46 -1.16 15.18
N ALA A 545 5.72 -1.88 16.28
CA ALA A 545 5.58 -3.33 16.32
C ALA A 545 4.12 -3.76 16.12
N VAL A 546 3.18 -3.10 16.78
CA VAL A 546 1.74 -3.32 16.65
C VAL A 546 1.28 -3.14 15.20
N LEU A 547 1.72 -2.07 14.51
CA LEU A 547 1.35 -1.82 13.12
C LEU A 547 2.01 -2.81 12.14
N GLN A 548 3.21 -3.28 12.42
CA GLN A 548 3.93 -4.23 11.57
C GLN A 548 3.38 -5.66 11.67
N GLU A 549 2.85 -6.09 12.80
CA GLU A 549 2.39 -7.46 13.01
C GLU A 549 1.42 -7.95 11.92
N PRO A 550 0.24 -7.33 11.68
CA PRO A 550 -0.69 -7.82 10.67
C PRO A 550 -0.15 -7.69 9.24
N VAL A 551 0.70 -6.70 8.97
CA VAL A 551 1.38 -6.54 7.68
C VAL A 551 2.31 -7.71 7.40
N LEU A 552 3.10 -8.13 8.41
CA LEU A 552 4.02 -9.26 8.29
C LEU A 552 3.29 -10.60 8.22
N ILE A 553 2.15 -10.76 8.90
CA ILE A 553 1.28 -11.94 8.73
C ILE A 553 0.80 -12.05 7.28
N PHE A 554 0.27 -10.95 6.72
CA PHE A 554 -0.18 -10.92 5.32
C PHE A 554 0.97 -11.21 4.35
N GLN A 555 2.14 -10.61 4.59
CA GLN A 555 3.34 -10.82 3.77
C GLN A 555 3.82 -12.28 3.83
N ASP A 556 3.86 -12.92 5.00
CA ASP A 556 4.28 -14.31 5.15
C ASP A 556 3.34 -15.29 4.42
N ILE A 557 2.03 -14.98 4.46
CA ILE A 557 1.02 -15.75 3.70
C ILE A 557 1.29 -15.64 2.20
N LEU A 558 1.61 -14.45 1.71
CA LEU A 558 1.92 -14.20 0.31
C LEU A 558 3.25 -14.87 -0.10
N ASP A 559 4.33 -14.65 0.65
CA ASP A 559 5.67 -15.13 0.33
C ASP A 559 5.80 -16.66 0.35
N ARG A 560 5.03 -17.30 1.22
CA ARG A 560 5.03 -18.76 1.38
C ARG A 560 3.90 -19.46 0.64
N ASP A 561 3.09 -18.72 -0.10
CA ASP A 561 1.89 -19.21 -0.78
C ASP A 561 0.97 -20.03 0.14
N LEU A 562 0.75 -19.53 1.37
CA LEU A 562 -0.12 -20.18 2.34
C LEU A 562 -1.59 -19.96 1.97
N SER A 563 -2.48 -20.73 2.63
CA SER A 563 -3.91 -20.48 2.53
C SER A 563 -4.26 -19.11 3.13
N LEU A 564 -5.09 -18.30 2.44
CA LEU A 564 -5.63 -17.05 2.95
C LEU A 564 -6.47 -17.24 4.24
N LEU A 565 -6.87 -18.47 4.55
CA LEU A 565 -7.56 -18.80 5.79
C LEU A 565 -6.69 -18.60 7.04
N ALA A 566 -5.36 -18.56 6.87
CA ALA A 566 -4.43 -18.16 7.93
C ALA A 566 -4.62 -16.69 8.37
N LEU A 567 -5.32 -15.87 7.60
CA LEU A 567 -5.75 -14.53 8.02
C LEU A 567 -6.86 -14.60 9.09
N ILE A 568 -7.65 -15.68 9.12
CA ILE A 568 -8.67 -15.93 10.17
C ILE A 568 -8.01 -16.53 11.40
N ASP A 569 -7.27 -17.61 11.21
CA ASP A 569 -6.59 -18.33 12.27
C ASP A 569 -5.26 -18.89 11.76
N ALA A 570 -4.20 -18.64 12.51
CA ALA A 570 -2.85 -19.10 12.23
C ALA A 570 -2.17 -19.55 13.52
N ASP A 571 -1.33 -20.57 13.43
CA ASP A 571 -0.50 -21.09 14.52
C ASP A 571 0.75 -20.25 14.78
N PHE A 572 0.84 -19.06 14.18
CA PHE A 572 1.97 -18.15 14.30
C PHE A 572 1.52 -16.69 14.34
N THR A 573 2.43 -15.86 14.83
CA THR A 573 2.35 -14.39 14.67
C THR A 573 3.76 -13.83 14.47
N PHE A 574 3.85 -12.49 14.36
CA PHE A 574 5.11 -11.76 14.34
C PHE A 574 5.19 -10.87 15.58
N ALA A 575 6.28 -10.98 16.33
CA ALA A 575 6.51 -10.14 17.49
C ALA A 575 8.00 -9.82 17.69
N ASN A 576 8.25 -8.68 18.33
CA ASN A 576 9.50 -8.34 18.98
C ASN A 576 9.30 -8.40 20.51
N GLU A 577 10.34 -8.04 21.30
CA GLU A 577 10.24 -8.08 22.75
C GLU A 577 9.11 -7.21 23.34
N ASP A 578 8.85 -6.04 22.76
CA ASP A 578 7.81 -5.13 23.26
C ASP A 578 6.41 -5.69 23.04
N LEU A 579 6.14 -6.22 21.85
CA LEU A 579 4.87 -6.84 21.52
C LEU A 579 4.69 -8.19 22.25
N GLY A 580 5.76 -8.96 22.40
CA GLY A 580 5.75 -10.20 23.19
C GLY A 580 5.36 -9.95 24.65
N LYS A 581 5.88 -8.88 25.28
CA LYS A 581 5.47 -8.46 26.63
C LYS A 581 3.99 -8.05 26.69
N LEU A 582 3.50 -7.30 25.67
CA LEU A 582 2.09 -6.91 25.60
C LEU A 582 1.18 -8.15 25.59
N TYR A 583 1.56 -9.17 24.85
CA TYR A 583 0.81 -10.42 24.67
C TYR A 583 1.08 -11.48 25.73
N LYS A 584 2.06 -11.26 26.59
CA LYS A 584 2.59 -12.25 27.57
C LYS A 584 3.09 -13.53 26.89
N LEU A 585 3.68 -13.38 25.69
CA LEU A 585 4.25 -14.50 24.96
C LEU A 585 5.75 -14.67 25.29
N THR A 586 6.17 -15.91 25.47
CA THR A 586 7.58 -16.26 25.57
C THR A 586 8.18 -16.32 24.18
N LEU A 587 9.12 -15.39 23.88
CA LEU A 587 9.78 -15.38 22.59
C LEU A 587 10.95 -16.36 22.56
N PRO A 588 11.25 -17.02 21.42
CA PRO A 588 12.47 -17.78 21.26
C PRO A 588 13.70 -16.92 21.57
N PRO A 589 14.71 -17.45 22.28
CA PRO A 589 15.90 -16.69 22.63
C PRO A 589 16.66 -16.25 21.38
N LEU A 590 17.24 -15.05 21.43
CA LEU A 590 18.21 -14.61 20.43
C LEU A 590 19.59 -15.20 20.73
N PRO A 591 20.45 -15.43 19.71
CA PRO A 591 21.86 -15.74 19.93
C PRO A 591 22.54 -14.70 20.86
N ASP A 592 23.45 -15.12 21.72
CA ASP A 592 24.04 -14.27 22.79
C ASP A 592 24.63 -12.94 22.29
N GLU A 593 25.27 -12.93 21.12
CA GLU A 593 25.81 -11.72 20.52
C GLU A 593 24.71 -10.73 20.05
N GLN A 594 23.54 -11.25 19.66
CA GLN A 594 22.41 -10.46 19.20
C GLN A 594 21.56 -9.95 20.37
N GLN A 595 21.52 -10.67 21.50
CA GLN A 595 20.81 -10.23 22.72
C GLN A 595 21.31 -8.90 23.26
N LYS A 596 22.61 -8.61 23.09
CA LYS A 596 23.25 -7.37 23.55
C LYS A 596 22.91 -6.15 22.68
N LYS A 597 22.38 -6.36 21.46
CA LYS A 597 22.08 -5.28 20.51
C LYS A 597 20.59 -4.92 20.60
N GLU A 598 20.26 -3.73 21.06
CA GLU A 598 18.89 -3.24 21.16
C GLU A 598 18.14 -3.29 19.82
N GLY A 599 18.82 -2.99 18.71
CA GLY A 599 18.24 -3.07 17.37
C GLY A 599 17.77 -4.48 16.99
N GLU A 600 18.48 -5.54 17.41
CA GLU A 600 18.07 -6.93 17.14
C GLU A 600 16.86 -7.35 17.98
N ARG A 601 16.76 -6.89 19.23
CA ARG A 601 15.60 -7.14 20.10
C ARG A 601 14.33 -6.49 19.61
N ARG A 602 14.44 -5.36 18.89
CA ARG A 602 13.32 -4.63 18.28
C ARG A 602 12.87 -5.20 16.93
N LYS A 603 13.64 -6.11 16.33
CA LYS A 603 13.22 -6.74 15.05
C LYS A 603 12.04 -7.67 15.28
N MET A 604 11.05 -7.54 14.41
CA MET A 604 9.92 -8.46 14.36
C MET A 604 10.39 -9.83 13.88
N ARG A 605 9.94 -10.89 14.56
CA ARG A 605 10.27 -12.29 14.25
C ARG A 605 9.00 -13.09 14.17
N ARG A 606 8.95 -14.07 13.25
CA ARG A 606 7.90 -15.06 13.21
C ARG A 606 8.04 -16.00 14.41
N ILE A 607 6.98 -16.11 15.18
CA ILE A 607 6.96 -16.94 16.39
C ILE A 607 5.73 -17.87 16.35
N PRO A 608 5.86 -19.12 16.83
CA PRO A 608 4.69 -19.99 17.00
C PRO A 608 3.82 -19.45 18.12
N LEU A 609 2.52 -19.62 17.98
CA LEU A 609 1.54 -19.32 19.02
C LEU A 609 1.25 -20.59 19.83
N PRO A 610 1.32 -20.53 21.17
CA PRO A 610 0.87 -21.65 21.99
C PRO A 610 -0.66 -21.78 21.90
N PRO A 611 -1.22 -22.98 22.10
CA PRO A 611 -2.66 -23.22 21.97
C PRO A 611 -3.54 -22.36 22.89
N ASP A 612 -3.01 -21.95 24.02
CA ASP A 612 -3.70 -21.10 25.02
C ASP A 612 -3.45 -19.61 24.83
N ALA A 613 -2.85 -19.19 23.71
CA ALA A 613 -2.65 -17.77 23.41
C ALA A 613 -3.95 -17.04 23.09
N HIS A 614 -5.01 -17.75 22.72
CA HIS A 614 -6.30 -17.20 22.25
C HIS A 614 -6.15 -16.25 21.07
N ARG A 615 -5.02 -16.31 20.37
CA ARG A 615 -4.64 -15.49 19.23
C ARG A 615 -4.45 -16.34 18.00
N GLY A 616 -4.48 -15.72 16.84
CA GLY A 616 -4.26 -16.31 15.54
C GLY A 616 -4.90 -15.46 14.46
N GLY A 617 -4.27 -15.40 13.30
CA GLY A 617 -4.70 -14.54 12.21
C GLY A 617 -4.63 -13.06 12.54
N VAL A 618 -5.31 -12.21 11.72
CA VAL A 618 -5.20 -10.74 11.85
C VAL A 618 -6.23 -10.13 12.80
N MET A 619 -7.36 -10.80 13.03
CA MET A 619 -8.48 -10.30 13.85
C MET A 619 -8.08 -10.05 15.32
N THR A 620 -7.20 -10.88 15.86
CA THR A 620 -6.77 -10.83 17.27
C THR A 620 -5.45 -10.08 17.47
N THR A 621 -4.92 -9.43 16.41
CA THR A 621 -3.74 -8.55 16.52
C THR A 621 -4.08 -7.26 17.28
N ALA A 622 -3.11 -6.72 18.02
CA ALA A 622 -3.32 -5.49 18.77
C ALA A 622 -3.73 -4.32 17.86
N ALA A 623 -3.23 -4.27 16.62
CA ALA A 623 -3.58 -3.23 15.67
C ALA A 623 -5.08 -3.22 15.34
N VAL A 624 -5.66 -4.38 15.03
CA VAL A 624 -7.09 -4.51 14.71
C VAL A 624 -7.95 -4.24 15.95
N LEU A 625 -7.54 -4.75 17.12
CA LEU A 625 -8.25 -4.53 18.37
C LEU A 625 -8.23 -3.06 18.79
N MET A 626 -7.13 -2.34 18.58
CA MET A 626 -7.04 -0.88 18.78
C MET A 626 -7.92 -0.12 17.79
N ALA A 627 -7.85 -0.43 16.50
CA ALA A 627 -8.63 0.23 15.46
C ALA A 627 -10.15 0.08 15.69
N SER A 628 -10.54 -1.02 16.30
CA SER A 628 -11.94 -1.35 16.65
C SER A 628 -12.31 -1.05 18.12
N SER A 629 -11.56 -0.19 18.79
CA SER A 629 -11.83 0.24 20.18
C SER A 629 -11.90 1.76 20.29
N HIS A 630 -12.20 2.24 21.51
CA HIS A 630 -12.01 3.65 21.90
C HIS A 630 -10.72 3.78 22.72
N PRO A 631 -10.11 4.97 22.78
CA PRO A 631 -8.91 5.19 23.58
C PRO A 631 -9.08 4.85 25.07
N THR A 632 -10.30 4.93 25.58
CA THR A 632 -10.61 4.74 27.01
C THR A 632 -11.18 3.35 27.33
N HIS A 633 -11.76 2.63 26.35
CA HIS A 633 -12.44 1.34 26.59
C HIS A 633 -12.61 0.54 25.31
N THR A 634 -12.92 -0.74 25.44
CA THR A 634 -13.31 -1.61 24.32
C THR A 634 -14.66 -1.19 23.74
N SER A 635 -14.88 -1.51 22.47
CA SER A 635 -16.17 -1.30 21.81
C SER A 635 -16.63 -2.59 21.13
N LEU A 636 -17.57 -3.26 21.74
CA LEU A 636 -18.19 -4.49 21.23
C LEU A 636 -18.79 -4.25 19.84
N VAL A 637 -19.52 -3.15 19.71
CA VAL A 637 -20.18 -2.74 18.46
C VAL A 637 -19.17 -2.53 17.33
N LYS A 638 -18.08 -1.80 17.58
CA LYS A 638 -17.02 -1.60 16.57
C LYS A 638 -16.32 -2.90 16.18
N ARG A 639 -16.06 -3.78 17.14
CA ARG A 639 -15.44 -5.09 16.89
C ARG A 639 -16.35 -5.98 16.06
N GLY A 640 -17.63 -6.09 16.44
CA GLY A 640 -18.60 -6.84 15.65
C GLY A 640 -18.79 -6.29 14.25
N LYS A 641 -18.94 -4.96 14.14
CA LYS A 641 -19.00 -4.28 12.83
C LYS A 641 -17.77 -4.60 11.99
N TRP A 642 -16.55 -4.50 12.57
CA TRP A 642 -15.31 -4.76 11.87
C TRP A 642 -15.26 -6.18 11.25
N VAL A 643 -15.72 -7.21 11.99
CA VAL A 643 -15.79 -8.59 11.47
C VAL A 643 -16.81 -8.71 10.34
N LEU A 644 -18.00 -8.11 10.50
CA LEU A 644 -19.01 -8.09 9.44
C LEU A 644 -18.51 -7.40 8.17
N ASP A 645 -17.81 -6.28 8.29
CA ASP A 645 -17.31 -5.48 7.17
C ASP A 645 -16.15 -6.15 6.44
N ASN A 646 -15.22 -6.76 7.19
CA ASN A 646 -13.93 -7.15 6.65
C ASN A 646 -13.77 -8.66 6.45
N PHE A 647 -14.57 -9.48 7.17
CA PHE A 647 -14.51 -10.94 7.03
C PHE A 647 -15.76 -11.53 6.38
N LEU A 648 -16.93 -11.04 6.72
CA LEU A 648 -18.18 -11.61 6.20
C LEU A 648 -18.75 -10.85 5.00
N GLY A 649 -18.30 -9.62 4.76
CA GLY A 649 -18.76 -8.79 3.63
C GLY A 649 -20.25 -8.43 3.75
N THR A 650 -20.75 -8.28 4.98
CA THR A 650 -22.14 -7.94 5.28
C THR A 650 -22.21 -6.76 6.25
N PRO A 651 -21.72 -5.57 5.81
CA PRO A 651 -21.72 -4.38 6.66
C PRO A 651 -23.11 -4.02 7.14
N PRO A 652 -23.31 -3.64 8.42
CA PRO A 652 -24.56 -3.07 8.85
C PRO A 652 -24.79 -1.72 8.17
N PRO A 653 -26.04 -1.29 7.99
CA PRO A 653 -26.33 0.04 7.48
C PRO A 653 -25.73 1.12 8.40
N PRO A 654 -25.45 2.34 7.87
CA PRO A 654 -24.99 3.43 8.69
C PRO A 654 -26.00 3.74 9.82
N PRO A 655 -25.51 4.10 11.02
CA PRO A 655 -26.41 4.41 12.15
C PRO A 655 -27.29 5.61 11.83
N SER A 656 -28.47 5.65 12.42
CA SER A 656 -29.37 6.82 12.35
C SER A 656 -28.68 8.06 12.92
N PRO A 657 -28.97 9.26 12.42
CA PRO A 657 -28.28 10.49 12.83
C PRO A 657 -28.35 10.81 14.34
N ASN A 658 -29.39 10.31 15.01
CA ASN A 658 -29.69 10.62 16.42
C ASN A 658 -29.64 9.33 17.27
N VAL A 659 -28.52 8.61 17.30
CA VAL A 659 -28.35 7.45 18.20
C VAL A 659 -28.02 7.94 19.59
N PRO A 660 -28.81 7.59 20.64
CA PRO A 660 -28.49 7.93 22.03
C PRO A 660 -27.17 7.28 22.46
N ALA A 661 -26.43 7.94 23.34
CA ALA A 661 -25.27 7.33 23.97
C ALA A 661 -25.67 6.09 24.80
N LEU A 662 -24.75 5.13 24.94
CA LEU A 662 -24.95 3.99 25.82
C LEU A 662 -25.10 4.46 27.28
N PRO A 663 -26.04 3.92 28.04
CA PRO A 663 -26.23 4.28 29.44
C PRO A 663 -25.10 3.73 30.31
N ASP A 664 -24.43 4.60 31.08
CA ASP A 664 -23.35 4.19 31.99
C ASP A 664 -23.88 3.49 33.27
N ARG A 665 -25.11 3.77 33.65
CA ARG A 665 -25.72 3.28 34.88
C ARG A 665 -27.16 2.79 34.64
N ALA A 666 -27.56 1.81 35.41
CA ALA A 666 -28.98 1.38 35.50
C ALA A 666 -29.83 2.48 36.12
N GLU A 667 -31.15 2.40 35.96
CA GLU A 667 -32.10 3.28 36.68
C GLU A 667 -31.93 3.21 38.22
N SER A 668 -31.46 2.05 38.74
CA SER A 668 -31.09 1.87 40.15
C SER A 668 -29.84 2.65 40.58
N GLY A 669 -29.10 3.26 39.68
CA GLY A 669 -27.82 3.95 39.94
C GLY A 669 -26.60 3.02 39.94
N GLU A 670 -26.76 1.73 39.75
CA GLU A 670 -25.69 0.74 39.68
C GLU A 670 -24.95 0.86 38.36
N LYS A 671 -23.62 0.69 38.42
CA LYS A 671 -22.77 0.75 37.22
C LYS A 671 -22.97 -0.50 36.37
N LEU A 672 -23.39 -0.34 35.14
CA LEU A 672 -23.60 -1.42 34.18
C LEU A 672 -22.29 -1.93 33.60
N THR A 673 -22.21 -3.25 33.38
CA THR A 673 -21.19 -3.85 32.52
C THR A 673 -21.40 -3.38 31.06
N MET A 674 -20.36 -3.48 30.20
CA MET A 674 -20.50 -3.16 28.77
C MET A 674 -21.61 -4.04 28.11
N ARG A 675 -21.71 -5.30 28.47
CA ARG A 675 -22.77 -6.20 28.01
C ARG A 675 -24.18 -5.66 28.38
N GLN A 676 -24.39 -5.33 29.65
CA GLN A 676 -25.67 -4.79 30.09
C GLN A 676 -26.03 -3.46 29.40
N GLN A 677 -25.06 -2.58 29.20
CA GLN A 677 -25.26 -1.32 28.48
C GLN A 677 -25.77 -1.56 27.06
N VAL A 678 -25.12 -2.48 26.35
CA VAL A 678 -25.45 -2.84 24.97
C VAL A 678 -26.79 -3.59 24.90
N GLU A 679 -27.06 -4.49 25.83
CA GLU A 679 -28.33 -5.21 25.89
C GLU A 679 -29.51 -4.28 26.19
N GLN A 680 -29.32 -3.29 27.07
CA GLN A 680 -30.33 -2.26 27.32
C GLN A 680 -30.56 -1.39 26.09
N HIS A 681 -29.50 -0.97 25.36
CA HIS A 681 -29.62 -0.21 24.12
C HIS A 681 -30.38 -1.03 23.06
N ARG A 682 -30.10 -2.32 22.95
CA ARG A 682 -30.75 -3.24 22.01
C ARG A 682 -32.24 -3.52 22.32
N ALA A 683 -32.76 -3.13 23.48
CA ALA A 683 -34.18 -3.22 23.77
C ALA A 683 -35.04 -2.33 22.86
N ASP A 684 -34.48 -1.26 22.30
CA ASP A 684 -35.14 -0.45 21.25
C ASP A 684 -35.18 -1.25 19.93
N PRO A 685 -36.37 -1.48 19.36
CA PRO A 685 -36.54 -2.23 18.10
C PRO A 685 -35.77 -1.64 16.93
N ASN A 686 -35.55 -0.30 16.87
CA ASN A 686 -34.82 0.36 15.80
C ASN A 686 -33.32 0.06 15.90
N CYS A 687 -32.79 -0.08 17.10
CA CYS A 687 -31.39 -0.41 17.37
C CYS A 687 -31.14 -1.93 17.23
N ALA A 688 -32.12 -2.73 17.61
CA ALA A 688 -32.02 -4.20 17.64
C ALA A 688 -31.67 -4.82 16.29
N ALA A 689 -32.18 -4.25 15.18
CA ALA A 689 -31.97 -4.80 13.82
C ALA A 689 -30.47 -4.93 13.45
N CYS A 690 -29.64 -3.91 13.79
CA CYS A 690 -28.21 -3.95 13.55
C CYS A 690 -27.44 -4.65 14.68
N HIS A 691 -27.81 -4.37 15.93
CA HIS A 691 -27.08 -4.85 17.11
C HIS A 691 -27.17 -6.37 17.31
N LYS A 692 -28.28 -7.03 16.91
CA LYS A 692 -28.40 -8.49 16.92
C LYS A 692 -27.30 -9.22 16.15
N ARG A 693 -26.74 -8.57 15.12
CA ARG A 693 -25.67 -9.16 14.30
C ARG A 693 -24.28 -8.77 14.80
N MET A 694 -24.10 -7.51 15.23
CA MET A 694 -22.79 -6.98 15.62
C MET A 694 -22.38 -7.43 17.03
N ASP A 695 -23.28 -7.29 17.99
CA ASP A 695 -22.95 -7.46 19.40
C ASP A 695 -22.49 -8.87 19.76
N PRO A 696 -23.10 -9.97 19.27
CA PRO A 696 -22.63 -11.32 19.55
C PRO A 696 -21.16 -11.53 19.16
N ILE A 697 -20.79 -11.05 17.97
CA ILE A 697 -19.41 -11.12 17.48
C ILE A 697 -18.47 -10.28 18.38
N GLY A 698 -18.94 -9.11 18.80
CA GLY A 698 -18.19 -8.24 19.71
C GLY A 698 -17.98 -8.84 21.08
N PHE A 699 -19.00 -9.52 21.66
CA PHE A 699 -18.90 -10.21 22.95
C PHE A 699 -17.84 -11.31 22.92
N ALA A 700 -17.75 -12.09 21.85
CA ALA A 700 -16.71 -13.10 21.68
C ALA A 700 -15.27 -12.55 21.70
N LEU A 701 -15.09 -11.25 21.52
CA LEU A 701 -13.78 -10.57 21.57
C LEU A 701 -13.56 -9.74 22.84
N GLU A 702 -14.46 -9.79 23.83
CA GLU A 702 -14.40 -8.92 25.02
C GLU A 702 -13.20 -9.20 25.92
N ASN A 703 -12.67 -10.42 25.89
CA ASN A 703 -11.47 -10.79 26.63
C ASN A 703 -10.21 -10.03 26.19
N PHE A 704 -10.23 -9.36 25.06
CA PHE A 704 -9.16 -8.43 24.68
C PHE A 704 -9.51 -7.01 25.10
N ASP A 705 -8.60 -6.34 25.82
CA ASP A 705 -8.78 -4.93 26.17
C ASP A 705 -8.59 -3.99 24.94
N ALA A 706 -8.69 -2.69 25.16
CA ALA A 706 -8.61 -1.70 24.07
C ALA A 706 -7.25 -1.61 23.37
N ILE A 707 -6.18 -2.13 23.96
CA ILE A 707 -4.85 -2.23 23.34
C ILE A 707 -4.42 -3.66 23.00
N GLY A 708 -5.38 -4.60 23.07
CA GLY A 708 -5.17 -5.99 22.67
C GLY A 708 -4.56 -6.91 23.72
N ARG A 709 -4.51 -6.55 25.01
CA ARG A 709 -4.09 -7.47 26.07
C ARG A 709 -5.23 -8.40 26.46
N TRP A 710 -4.90 -9.65 26.75
CA TRP A 710 -5.87 -10.60 27.31
C TRP A 710 -6.25 -10.26 28.75
N ARG A 711 -7.53 -10.37 29.07
CA ARG A 711 -8.11 -10.16 30.40
C ARG A 711 -9.28 -11.09 30.65
N ASP A 712 -9.42 -11.56 31.90
CA ASP A 712 -10.55 -12.40 32.34
C ASP A 712 -11.61 -11.58 33.06
N LYS A 713 -11.30 -10.33 33.43
CA LYS A 713 -12.19 -9.42 34.12
C LYS A 713 -12.31 -8.09 33.43
N ASP A 714 -13.50 -7.52 33.42
CA ASP A 714 -13.79 -6.20 32.91
C ASP A 714 -13.25 -5.08 33.82
N GLU A 715 -13.52 -3.85 33.48
CA GLU A 715 -13.11 -2.65 34.22
C GLU A 715 -13.81 -2.54 35.59
N SER A 716 -14.92 -3.19 35.75
CA SER A 716 -15.68 -3.27 37.01
C SER A 716 -15.26 -4.47 37.90
N LYS A 717 -14.18 -5.19 37.47
CA LYS A 717 -13.62 -6.39 38.10
C LYS A 717 -14.61 -7.61 38.08
N GLN A 718 -15.62 -7.57 37.25
CA GLN A 718 -16.51 -8.68 37.00
C GLN A 718 -15.90 -9.63 35.97
N THR A 719 -16.16 -10.93 36.10
CA THR A 719 -15.72 -11.94 35.14
C THR A 719 -16.39 -11.67 33.78
N ILE A 720 -15.62 -11.66 32.74
CA ILE A 720 -16.11 -11.43 31.38
C ILE A 720 -16.88 -12.69 30.93
N ASP A 721 -18.12 -12.47 30.50
CA ASP A 721 -18.90 -13.47 29.77
C ASP A 721 -18.76 -13.20 28.28
N ALA A 722 -17.91 -14.00 27.62
CA ALA A 722 -17.67 -13.89 26.17
C ALA A 722 -18.60 -14.76 25.31
N THR A 723 -19.61 -15.39 25.97
CA THR A 723 -20.63 -16.22 25.30
C THR A 723 -21.57 -15.34 24.50
N ALA A 724 -21.84 -15.72 23.26
CA ALA A 724 -22.71 -14.98 22.37
C ALA A 724 -23.52 -15.91 21.46
N THR A 725 -24.78 -15.56 21.24
CA THR A 725 -25.67 -16.30 20.33
C THR A 725 -25.95 -15.41 19.11
N LEU A 726 -25.61 -15.91 17.91
CA LEU A 726 -25.88 -15.26 16.65
C LEU A 726 -27.36 -15.37 16.27
N PRO A 727 -27.86 -14.59 15.30
CA PRO A 727 -29.25 -14.64 14.85
C PRO A 727 -29.71 -16.02 14.37
N ASP A 728 -28.83 -16.82 13.78
CA ASP A 728 -29.08 -18.18 13.31
C ASP A 728 -29.14 -19.23 14.45
N GLY A 729 -28.98 -18.80 15.70
CA GLY A 729 -28.97 -19.67 16.88
C GLY A 729 -27.60 -20.28 17.21
N THR A 730 -26.58 -20.04 16.39
CA THR A 730 -25.20 -20.50 16.66
C THR A 730 -24.65 -19.79 17.90
N THR A 731 -24.17 -20.54 18.87
CA THR A 731 -23.51 -19.98 20.06
C THR A 731 -22.02 -20.14 19.96
N VAL A 732 -21.28 -19.08 20.32
CA VAL A 732 -19.82 -19.04 20.39
C VAL A 732 -19.38 -18.50 21.75
N ASN A 733 -18.27 -19.01 22.28
CA ASN A 733 -17.68 -18.56 23.54
C ASN A 733 -16.22 -18.16 23.32
N GLY A 734 -15.98 -16.85 23.27
CA GLY A 734 -14.65 -16.30 23.11
C GLY A 734 -14.10 -16.34 21.66
N PRO A 735 -12.87 -15.85 21.50
CA PRO A 735 -12.27 -15.67 20.17
C PRO A 735 -11.98 -16.96 19.44
N ASP A 736 -11.68 -18.05 20.14
CA ASP A 736 -11.31 -19.31 19.51
C ASP A 736 -12.52 -19.94 18.79
N GLU A 737 -13.68 -19.99 19.45
CA GLU A 737 -14.91 -20.48 18.80
C GLU A 737 -15.39 -19.52 17.70
N LEU A 738 -15.18 -18.20 17.85
CA LEU A 738 -15.44 -17.24 16.78
C LEU A 738 -14.57 -17.52 15.56
N LYS A 739 -13.27 -17.80 15.73
CA LYS A 739 -12.38 -18.19 14.61
C LYS A 739 -12.88 -19.46 13.91
N GLN A 740 -13.31 -20.47 14.68
CA GLN A 740 -13.88 -21.71 14.10
C GLN A 740 -15.16 -21.43 13.31
N LEU A 741 -16.04 -20.58 13.82
CA LEU A 741 -17.22 -20.13 13.09
C LEU A 741 -16.86 -19.46 11.76
N LEU A 742 -15.88 -18.56 11.78
CA LEU A 742 -15.42 -17.88 10.57
C LEU A 742 -14.75 -18.84 9.57
N LEU A 743 -14.01 -19.85 10.05
CA LEU A 743 -13.48 -20.93 9.21
C LEU A 743 -14.57 -21.82 8.63
N ALA A 744 -15.66 -22.07 9.34
CA ALA A 744 -16.85 -22.74 8.80
C ALA A 744 -17.51 -21.90 7.67
N ARG A 745 -17.37 -20.58 7.72
CA ARG A 745 -17.87 -19.60 6.73
C ARG A 745 -16.76 -19.10 5.78
N LYS A 746 -15.76 -19.91 5.52
CA LYS A 746 -14.57 -19.56 4.69
C LYS A 746 -14.89 -19.06 3.29
N ASP A 747 -16.00 -19.51 2.70
CA ASP A 747 -16.42 -19.06 1.38
C ASP A 747 -16.96 -17.62 1.41
N ASP A 748 -17.67 -17.23 2.49
CA ASP A 748 -18.08 -15.84 2.71
C ASP A 748 -16.85 -14.94 2.89
N PHE A 749 -15.85 -15.38 3.67
CA PHE A 749 -14.59 -14.67 3.85
C PHE A 749 -13.84 -14.51 2.53
N THR A 750 -13.71 -15.59 1.75
CA THR A 750 -13.02 -15.57 0.46
C THR A 750 -13.70 -14.62 -0.51
N ARG A 751 -15.02 -14.62 -0.56
CA ARG A 751 -15.81 -13.68 -1.35
C ARG A 751 -15.58 -12.23 -0.90
N CYS A 752 -15.64 -11.97 0.40
CA CYS A 752 -15.38 -10.63 0.96
C CYS A 752 -13.99 -10.13 0.60
N LEU A 753 -12.95 -10.96 0.77
CA LEU A 753 -11.57 -10.59 0.43
C LEU A 753 -11.39 -10.37 -1.08
N ALA A 754 -12.07 -11.16 -1.92
CA ALA A 754 -12.09 -10.97 -3.37
C ALA A 754 -12.71 -9.61 -3.74
N GLU A 755 -13.81 -9.21 -3.12
CA GLU A 755 -14.45 -7.90 -3.32
C GLU A 755 -13.53 -6.75 -2.89
N LYS A 756 -12.87 -6.87 -1.73
CA LYS A 756 -11.93 -5.86 -1.22
C LYS A 756 -10.71 -5.69 -2.13
N LEU A 757 -10.09 -6.80 -2.56
CA LEU A 757 -8.95 -6.77 -3.48
C LEU A 757 -9.33 -6.26 -4.86
N LEU A 758 -10.52 -6.63 -5.36
CA LEU A 758 -11.04 -6.12 -6.63
C LEU A 758 -11.30 -4.61 -6.55
N THR A 759 -11.89 -4.12 -5.44
CA THR A 759 -12.07 -2.68 -5.18
C THR A 759 -10.74 -1.94 -5.25
N TYR A 760 -9.74 -2.44 -4.53
CA TYR A 760 -8.40 -1.85 -4.49
C TYR A 760 -7.72 -1.84 -5.86
N SER A 761 -7.79 -2.94 -6.61
CA SER A 761 -7.14 -3.10 -7.91
C SER A 761 -7.77 -2.22 -9.01
N LEU A 762 -9.10 -2.10 -9.01
CA LEU A 762 -9.85 -1.30 -9.98
C LEU A 762 -9.90 0.19 -9.62
N GLY A 763 -9.68 0.54 -8.36
CA GLY A 763 -9.84 1.91 -7.85
C GLY A 763 -11.28 2.41 -7.86
N ARG A 764 -12.25 1.50 -7.73
CA ARG A 764 -13.69 1.76 -7.60
C ARG A 764 -14.40 0.64 -6.85
N THR A 765 -15.49 0.95 -6.21
CA THR A 765 -16.35 -0.05 -5.57
C THR A 765 -16.95 -0.98 -6.65
N PRO A 766 -17.01 -2.31 -6.39
CA PRO A 766 -17.68 -3.24 -7.27
C PRO A 766 -19.18 -2.91 -7.44
N GLU A 767 -19.61 -2.99 -8.64
CA GLU A 767 -21.02 -2.80 -9.05
C GLU A 767 -21.69 -4.17 -9.24
N PRO A 768 -23.03 -4.24 -9.32
CA PRO A 768 -23.73 -5.51 -9.48
C PRO A 768 -23.21 -6.42 -10.61
N TYR A 769 -22.73 -5.85 -11.70
CA TYR A 769 -22.16 -6.60 -12.83
C TYR A 769 -20.78 -7.23 -12.52
N ASP A 770 -20.05 -6.73 -11.51
CA ASP A 770 -18.77 -7.30 -11.07
C ASP A 770 -18.94 -8.56 -10.20
N LEU A 771 -20.11 -8.77 -9.60
CA LEU A 771 -20.34 -9.90 -8.67
C LEU A 771 -20.17 -11.26 -9.35
N ARG A 772 -20.40 -11.34 -10.67
CA ARG A 772 -20.07 -12.53 -11.47
C ARG A 772 -18.56 -12.82 -11.46
N ALA A 773 -17.74 -11.79 -11.60
CA ALA A 773 -16.29 -11.92 -11.51
C ALA A 773 -15.88 -12.33 -10.09
N VAL A 774 -16.44 -11.71 -9.06
CA VAL A 774 -16.20 -12.06 -7.66
C VAL A 774 -16.53 -13.53 -7.39
N LYS A 775 -17.70 -14.02 -7.82
CA LYS A 775 -18.08 -15.43 -7.66
C LYS A 775 -17.10 -16.38 -8.35
N ARG A 776 -16.68 -16.06 -9.57
CA ARG A 776 -15.69 -16.86 -10.31
C ARG A 776 -14.33 -16.90 -9.59
N ILE A 777 -13.85 -15.73 -9.13
CA ILE A 777 -12.60 -15.59 -8.41
C ILE A 777 -12.63 -16.41 -7.12
N SER A 778 -13.66 -16.25 -6.27
CA SER A 778 -13.77 -16.96 -5.00
C SER A 778 -13.91 -18.48 -5.19
N THR A 779 -14.67 -18.92 -6.20
CA THR A 779 -14.80 -20.35 -6.52
C THR A 779 -13.47 -20.96 -6.98
N ALA A 780 -12.71 -20.29 -7.84
CA ALA A 780 -11.40 -20.75 -8.29
C ALA A 780 -10.41 -20.83 -7.13
N THR A 781 -10.42 -19.82 -6.26
CA THR A 781 -9.58 -19.78 -5.05
C THR A 781 -9.91 -20.93 -4.09
N ALA A 782 -11.18 -21.23 -3.86
CA ALA A 782 -11.61 -22.36 -3.03
C ALA A 782 -11.16 -23.71 -3.59
N ARG A 783 -11.20 -23.89 -4.91
CA ARG A 783 -10.74 -25.11 -5.58
C ARG A 783 -9.24 -25.34 -5.45
N ASP A 784 -8.46 -24.28 -5.32
CA ASP A 784 -6.98 -24.34 -5.16
C ASP A 784 -6.56 -24.20 -3.70
N GLY A 785 -7.34 -24.67 -2.75
CA GLY A 785 -6.98 -24.69 -1.34
C GLY A 785 -6.94 -23.31 -0.68
N TYR A 786 -7.69 -22.34 -1.20
CA TYR A 786 -7.75 -20.97 -0.68
C TYR A 786 -6.41 -20.23 -0.71
N LYS A 787 -5.62 -20.40 -1.76
CA LYS A 787 -4.34 -19.69 -1.91
C LYS A 787 -4.54 -18.22 -2.25
N LEU A 788 -3.76 -17.36 -1.59
CA LEU A 788 -3.81 -15.91 -1.83
C LEU A 788 -3.30 -15.55 -3.23
N THR A 789 -2.29 -16.26 -3.73
CA THR A 789 -1.75 -16.07 -5.08
C THR A 789 -2.77 -16.41 -6.16
N THR A 790 -3.60 -17.43 -5.95
CA THR A 790 -4.70 -17.77 -6.86
C THR A 790 -5.77 -16.70 -6.87
N LEU A 791 -6.15 -16.19 -5.69
CA LEU A 791 -7.10 -15.08 -5.58
C LEU A 791 -6.63 -13.87 -6.40
N ILE A 792 -5.37 -13.46 -6.23
CA ILE A 792 -4.77 -12.32 -6.95
C ILE A 792 -4.73 -12.60 -8.46
N THR A 793 -4.29 -13.79 -8.87
CA THR A 793 -4.17 -14.18 -10.28
C THR A 793 -5.54 -14.17 -10.98
N GLU A 794 -6.57 -14.67 -10.32
CA GLU A 794 -7.92 -14.69 -10.88
C GLU A 794 -8.54 -13.27 -10.94
N ILE A 795 -8.16 -12.36 -10.03
CA ILE A 795 -8.52 -10.93 -10.15
C ILE A 795 -7.88 -10.35 -11.41
N VAL A 796 -6.58 -10.56 -11.62
CA VAL A 796 -5.86 -10.04 -12.79
C VAL A 796 -6.42 -10.57 -14.10
N LYS A 797 -6.87 -11.81 -14.13
CA LYS A 797 -7.52 -12.46 -15.30
C LYS A 797 -8.99 -12.07 -15.48
N SER A 798 -9.58 -11.40 -14.48
CA SER A 798 -11.02 -11.09 -14.53
C SER A 798 -11.37 -10.07 -15.61
N TYR A 799 -12.61 -10.13 -16.11
CA TYR A 799 -13.09 -9.22 -17.13
C TYR A 799 -12.97 -7.74 -16.72
N PRO A 800 -13.40 -7.30 -15.52
CA PRO A 800 -13.29 -5.89 -15.13
C PRO A 800 -11.85 -5.41 -15.00
N PHE A 801 -10.86 -6.30 -14.71
CA PHE A 801 -9.45 -5.92 -14.66
C PHE A 801 -8.85 -5.73 -16.06
N ARG A 802 -9.27 -6.50 -17.05
CA ARG A 802 -8.69 -6.52 -18.39
C ARG A 802 -9.42 -5.63 -19.40
N ASN A 803 -10.60 -5.15 -19.06
CA ASN A 803 -11.45 -4.39 -19.94
C ASN A 803 -11.89 -3.07 -19.30
N ARG A 804 -12.44 -2.20 -20.15
CA ARG A 804 -12.99 -0.91 -19.77
C ARG A 804 -14.29 -0.67 -20.54
N ALA A 805 -15.32 -0.14 -19.88
CA ALA A 805 -16.51 0.36 -20.56
C ALA A 805 -16.25 1.76 -21.15
N LEU A 806 -16.94 2.09 -22.24
CA LEU A 806 -16.94 3.45 -22.76
C LEU A 806 -17.76 4.39 -21.86
N VAL A 807 -17.31 5.62 -21.75
CA VAL A 807 -18.12 6.68 -21.16
C VAL A 807 -19.20 7.05 -22.20
N PRO A 808 -20.50 7.00 -21.84
CA PRO A 808 -21.53 7.45 -22.77
C PRO A 808 -21.28 8.90 -23.20
N SER A 809 -21.37 9.18 -24.49
CA SER A 809 -21.12 10.51 -25.09
C SER A 809 -21.95 11.65 -24.47
N ASN A 810 -23.05 11.31 -23.81
CA ASN A 810 -23.98 12.27 -23.17
C ASN A 810 -23.47 12.87 -21.86
N LEU A 811 -22.29 12.43 -21.37
CA LEU A 811 -21.64 12.94 -20.14
C LEU A 811 -20.44 13.85 -20.42
N HIS A 812 -20.06 14.07 -21.69
CA HIS A 812 -19.16 15.16 -21.99
C HIS A 812 -19.96 16.48 -21.86
N PRO A 813 -19.57 17.39 -20.93
CA PRO A 813 -20.14 18.73 -20.96
C PRO A 813 -19.79 19.31 -22.34
N THR A 814 -20.81 19.52 -23.18
CA THR A 814 -20.62 20.30 -24.39
C THR A 814 -20.04 21.63 -23.99
N SER A 815 -18.77 21.85 -24.38
CA SER A 815 -18.15 23.17 -24.28
C SER A 815 -19.06 24.17 -25.00
N LYS A 816 -19.80 24.98 -24.23
CA LYS A 816 -20.35 26.24 -24.67
C LYS A 816 -19.52 27.37 -24.10
#